data_94ba1db5c60270d8356ef60a6d5ae4e5
#
_entry.id   94ba1db5c60270d8356ef60a6d5ae4e5
#
_cell.length_a   1.000
_cell.length_b   1.000
_cell.length_c   1.000
_cell.angle_alpha   90.00
_cell.angle_beta   90.00
_cell.angle_gamma   90.00
#
_symmetry.space_group_name_H-M   'P 1'
#
loop_
_entity.id
_entity.type
_entity.pdbx_description
1 polymer ?
#
loop_
_entity_poly.entity_id
_entity_poly.type
_entity_poly.pdbx_seq_one_letter_code
_entity_poly.pdbx_strand_id
1 'polypeptide(L)'
;MPRYFIVAVALTVAGLAVIAKAAYTMTAEKDYWTAVANNQINLADSIRKPNRGNILSCDGQLLAGSIPEYEIFIDFRAGLQRLEDGTLWEDTAWVRQRNELWMEKLDSLCEGLHVIFPQKTAEEFRAHLMEGFNKKSRYWRIWRGKVDYVTYNEVKKLPFLNLPRNKGGFCGTEFPARRHPFGSLAERTIGSRDTARYGVELAFDSLLKGTYGIAHKQKMRDKMVYVTTTPPVDGCDVVTTIDVGMQDLAEQALLRELQARDHLMGVAILMEVQTGDVKAIVNMEKSADGVYRERLNNALGYRCEPGSVFKTASILVALDDAVVDTNYVIHTGSGVMKMHGANMKDHNWYRGGYGSINVAKALEVSSNIGVSYVIDHFYGQNPTKYVEGLHRVGIGMDLQIPLNEYRAPKIRYPNTQTTVRGEYWSKTTLPWMSIGYETQIAPINTLAFYNAIANDGKLVQPRFVKEIMRDGQVVEQLQPVVLKDQIARPEAVKTMQTILTHVVSQGLGRRAGSKSFSVAGKTGTAQVADQYGGYHSGTTRYWLSFAGYFPADNPRYTCIVCLKKSGLPASGGGMSGVVFHRISEGVMAQNLKLSVEDARDEYSSFTPEVKTGDAEAAGYVMSSLGVKGQRPRQQLTSKSIVPSLVGMGARDAVYQLESRGVKARVRGRGKVKSQSIHAGTAVRQGMVCELLME
;
A
#
# COMPACT_ATOMS: atom_id res chain seq x y z
N MET A 1 8.77 -84.83 -48.53
CA MET A 1 9.95 -84.20 -47.85
C MET A 1 10.52 -83.03 -48.61
N PRO A 2 10.84 -82.99 -49.92
CA PRO A 2 11.53 -81.84 -50.53
C PRO A 2 10.69 -80.51 -50.58
N ARG A 3 9.37 -80.63 -50.69
CA ARG A 3 8.52 -79.37 -50.76
C ARG A 3 8.48 -78.59 -49.44
N TYR A 4 8.46 -79.29 -48.32
CA TYR A 4 8.53 -78.60 -47.02
C TYR A 4 9.85 -77.96 -46.73
N PHE A 5 10.94 -78.60 -47.21
CA PHE A 5 12.29 -77.98 -47.10
C PHE A 5 12.41 -76.69 -47.92
N ILE A 6 11.84 -76.60 -49.15
CA ILE A 6 11.83 -75.42 -49.97
C ILE A 6 11.03 -74.26 -49.29
N VAL A 7 9.86 -74.63 -48.70
CA VAL A 7 9.06 -73.67 -47.99
C VAL A 7 9.76 -73.15 -46.72
N ALA A 8 10.41 -74.06 -45.96
CA ALA A 8 11.20 -73.61 -44.79
C ALA A 8 12.36 -72.72 -45.16
N VAL A 9 13.13 -73.07 -46.24
CA VAL A 9 14.21 -72.23 -46.75
C VAL A 9 13.67 -70.84 -47.22
N ALA A 10 12.56 -70.82 -47.98
CA ALA A 10 11.95 -69.57 -48.42
C ALA A 10 11.50 -68.69 -47.27
N LEU A 11 10.91 -69.25 -46.22
CA LEU A 11 10.55 -68.50 -44.99
C LEU A 11 11.74 -68.00 -44.22
N THR A 12 12.80 -68.79 -44.16
CA THR A 12 14.05 -68.39 -43.49
C THR A 12 14.74 -67.24 -44.23
N VAL A 13 14.79 -67.30 -45.59
CA VAL A 13 15.32 -66.21 -46.39
C VAL A 13 14.44 -64.94 -46.27
N ALA A 14 13.14 -65.08 -46.29
CA ALA A 14 12.22 -63.92 -46.02
C ALA A 14 12.45 -63.33 -44.64
N GLY A 15 12.57 -64.18 -43.61
CA GLY A 15 12.88 -63.70 -42.27
C GLY A 15 14.21 -62.95 -42.17
N LEU A 16 15.28 -63.50 -42.80
CA LEU A 16 16.57 -62.84 -42.85
C LEU A 16 16.51 -61.49 -43.63
N ALA A 17 15.74 -61.45 -44.71
CA ALA A 17 15.54 -60.21 -45.50
C ALA A 17 14.83 -59.11 -44.68
N VAL A 18 13.84 -59.47 -43.87
CA VAL A 18 13.15 -58.54 -42.91
C VAL A 18 14.14 -58.03 -41.85
N ILE A 19 14.91 -58.92 -41.24
CA ILE A 19 15.93 -58.51 -40.27
C ILE A 19 17.00 -57.64 -40.88
N ALA A 20 17.51 -57.96 -42.11
CA ALA A 20 18.47 -57.16 -42.82
C ALA A 20 17.89 -55.76 -43.17
N LYS A 21 16.63 -55.67 -43.60
CA LYS A 21 15.94 -54.37 -43.84
C LYS A 21 15.78 -53.58 -42.56
N ALA A 22 15.39 -54.23 -41.49
CA ALA A 22 15.27 -53.55 -40.15
C ALA A 22 16.63 -53.00 -39.70
N ALA A 23 17.68 -53.80 -39.80
CA ALA A 23 19.07 -53.35 -39.51
C ALA A 23 19.52 -52.22 -40.41
N TYR A 24 19.23 -52.27 -41.68
CA TYR A 24 19.53 -51.21 -42.63
C TYR A 24 18.80 -49.90 -42.29
N THR A 25 17.49 -49.98 -41.97
CA THR A 25 16.68 -48.81 -41.55
C THR A 25 17.21 -48.23 -40.26
N MET A 26 17.62 -49.07 -39.29
CA MET A 26 18.14 -48.62 -37.98
C MET A 26 19.58 -48.03 -38.07
N THR A 27 20.33 -48.36 -39.09
CA THR A 27 21.73 -47.86 -39.25
C THR A 27 21.89 -46.86 -40.38
N ALA A 28 21.68 -47.29 -41.64
CA ALA A 28 21.93 -46.45 -42.80
C ALA A 28 20.85 -45.37 -43.05
N GLU A 29 19.58 -45.66 -42.73
CA GLU A 29 18.45 -44.72 -42.87
C GLU A 29 18.14 -43.99 -41.55
N LYS A 30 18.91 -44.17 -40.47
CA LYS A 30 18.66 -43.61 -39.14
C LYS A 30 18.48 -42.10 -39.16
N ASP A 31 19.36 -41.39 -39.83
CA ASP A 31 19.31 -39.93 -39.90
C ASP A 31 18.13 -39.43 -40.68
N TYR A 32 17.77 -40.13 -41.78
CA TYR A 32 16.59 -39.82 -42.59
C TYR A 32 15.30 -39.99 -41.74
N TRP A 33 15.12 -41.14 -41.07
CA TRP A 33 13.93 -41.38 -40.28
C TRP A 33 13.89 -40.55 -38.99
N THR A 34 15.05 -40.19 -38.44
CA THR A 34 15.14 -39.24 -37.35
C THR A 34 14.74 -37.83 -37.82
N ALA A 35 15.15 -37.40 -38.99
CA ALA A 35 14.74 -36.12 -39.60
C ALA A 35 13.23 -36.11 -39.92
N VAL A 36 12.68 -37.22 -40.45
CA VAL A 36 11.23 -37.37 -40.72
C VAL A 36 10.44 -37.33 -39.37
N ALA A 37 10.92 -38.04 -38.36
CA ALA A 37 10.30 -38.02 -37.04
C ALA A 37 10.36 -36.60 -36.42
N ASN A 38 11.51 -35.93 -36.50
CA ASN A 38 11.66 -34.55 -36.01
C ASN A 38 10.81 -33.55 -36.82
N ASN A 39 10.67 -33.70 -38.13
CA ASN A 39 9.75 -32.89 -38.96
C ASN A 39 8.28 -33.18 -38.68
N GLN A 40 7.91 -34.41 -38.29
CA GLN A 40 6.55 -34.72 -37.81
C GLN A 40 6.32 -34.27 -36.36
N ILE A 41 7.38 -34.17 -35.56
CA ILE A 41 7.34 -33.67 -34.17
C ILE A 41 7.36 -32.15 -34.14
N ASN A 42 7.81 -31.45 -35.17
CA ASN A 42 7.75 -29.99 -35.34
C ASN A 42 6.32 -29.45 -35.58
N LEU A 43 5.35 -30.01 -34.88
CA LEU A 43 4.09 -29.33 -34.60
C LEU A 43 4.43 -28.25 -33.54
N ALA A 44 4.30 -27.01 -33.98
CA ALA A 44 4.67 -25.81 -33.26
C ALA A 44 4.49 -25.92 -31.75
N ASP A 45 5.59 -25.82 -30.99
CA ASP A 45 5.56 -25.75 -29.54
C ASP A 45 4.60 -24.65 -29.08
N SER A 46 3.72 -24.98 -28.20
CA SER A 46 2.83 -24.00 -27.59
C SER A 46 3.43 -23.57 -26.27
N ILE A 47 3.75 -22.29 -26.17
CA ILE A 47 4.21 -21.69 -24.92
C ILE A 47 3.04 -21.64 -23.94
N ARG A 48 3.21 -22.26 -22.78
CA ARG A 48 2.29 -22.12 -21.65
C ARG A 48 2.70 -20.94 -20.78
N LYS A 49 1.81 -19.96 -20.71
CA LYS A 49 2.05 -18.77 -19.87
C LYS A 49 1.81 -19.11 -18.42
N PRO A 50 2.73 -18.71 -17.51
CA PRO A 50 2.48 -18.77 -16.07
C PRO A 50 1.44 -17.73 -15.65
N ASN A 51 0.85 -17.91 -14.50
CA ASN A 51 0.08 -16.86 -13.84
C ASN A 51 1.05 -15.82 -13.28
N ARG A 52 0.73 -14.54 -13.49
CA ARG A 52 1.48 -13.45 -12.89
C ARG A 52 1.12 -13.34 -11.41
N GLY A 53 2.11 -13.28 -10.54
CA GLY A 53 1.95 -13.13 -9.09
C GLY A 53 1.17 -11.87 -8.70
N ASN A 54 0.60 -11.87 -7.53
CA ASN A 54 -0.18 -10.77 -6.99
C ASN A 54 0.70 -9.72 -6.32
N ILE A 55 0.18 -8.49 -6.19
CA ILE A 55 0.75 -7.47 -5.32
C ILE A 55 -0.24 -7.27 -4.18
N LEU A 56 0.25 -7.45 -2.96
CA LEU A 56 -0.53 -7.41 -1.73
C LEU A 56 -0.13 -6.20 -0.88
N SER A 57 -1.06 -5.70 -0.08
CA SER A 57 -0.78 -4.73 0.98
C SER A 57 -0.06 -5.38 2.16
N CYS A 58 0.34 -4.60 3.13
CA CYS A 58 1.07 -5.10 4.32
C CYS A 58 0.24 -6.06 5.18
N ASP A 59 -1.08 -5.99 5.10
CA ASP A 59 -2.07 -6.83 5.77
C ASP A 59 -2.68 -7.91 4.86
N GLY A 60 -2.10 -8.12 3.67
CA GLY A 60 -2.46 -9.21 2.76
C GLY A 60 -3.66 -8.93 1.83
N GLN A 61 -4.17 -7.70 1.77
CA GLN A 61 -5.23 -7.33 0.84
C GLN A 61 -4.69 -7.24 -0.59
N LEU A 62 -5.50 -7.63 -1.59
CA LEU A 62 -5.09 -7.65 -2.99
C LEU A 62 -5.06 -6.23 -3.58
N LEU A 63 -3.86 -5.68 -3.83
CA LEU A 63 -3.67 -4.40 -4.49
C LEU A 63 -3.67 -4.52 -6.03
N ALA A 64 -3.02 -5.55 -6.56
CA ALA A 64 -3.06 -5.88 -7.98
C ALA A 64 -3.03 -7.39 -8.18
N GLY A 65 -3.94 -7.92 -9.01
CA GLY A 65 -4.02 -9.34 -9.30
C GLY A 65 -4.48 -9.61 -10.74
N SER A 66 -4.17 -10.80 -11.25
CA SER A 66 -4.60 -11.23 -12.58
C SER A 66 -5.92 -11.99 -12.46
N ILE A 67 -6.97 -11.44 -13.04
CA ILE A 67 -8.30 -12.04 -13.07
C ILE A 67 -8.59 -12.49 -14.51
N PRO A 68 -9.12 -13.69 -14.74
CA PRO A 68 -9.46 -14.15 -16.07
C PRO A 68 -10.61 -13.31 -16.66
N GLU A 69 -10.39 -12.77 -17.83
CA GLU A 69 -11.40 -12.16 -18.70
C GLU A 69 -11.56 -13.00 -19.96
N TYR A 70 -12.72 -12.99 -20.54
CA TYR A 70 -13.07 -13.84 -21.69
C TYR A 70 -13.50 -13.00 -22.86
N GLU A 71 -12.91 -13.27 -24.05
CA GLU A 71 -13.54 -12.90 -25.32
C GLU A 71 -14.51 -14.00 -25.71
N ILE A 72 -15.76 -13.64 -25.92
CA ILE A 72 -16.84 -14.57 -26.24
C ILE A 72 -17.16 -14.53 -27.74
N PHE A 73 -17.20 -15.68 -28.36
CA PHE A 73 -17.50 -15.82 -29.78
C PHE A 73 -18.27 -17.10 -30.07
N ILE A 74 -18.87 -17.17 -31.24
CA ILE A 74 -19.59 -18.33 -31.76
C ILE A 74 -18.93 -18.82 -33.05
N ASP A 75 -18.71 -20.13 -33.13
CA ASP A 75 -18.27 -20.82 -34.34
C ASP A 75 -19.50 -21.38 -35.08
N PHE A 76 -19.92 -20.69 -36.14
CA PHE A 76 -21.04 -21.13 -36.96
C PHE A 76 -20.71 -22.35 -37.83
N ARG A 77 -19.43 -22.75 -37.91
CA ARG A 77 -18.99 -23.99 -38.57
C ARG A 77 -18.72 -25.13 -37.58
N ALA A 78 -19.11 -25.00 -36.36
CA ALA A 78 -18.91 -26.03 -35.35
C ALA A 78 -19.61 -27.34 -35.78
N GLY A 79 -18.89 -28.45 -35.71
CA GLY A 79 -19.39 -29.76 -36.09
C GLY A 79 -19.43 -30.09 -37.58
N LEU A 80 -19.14 -29.13 -38.47
CA LEU A 80 -19.02 -29.43 -39.90
C LEU A 80 -17.72 -30.22 -40.18
N GLN A 81 -17.86 -31.30 -40.95
CA GLN A 81 -16.70 -32.09 -41.38
C GLN A 81 -16.11 -31.51 -42.66
N ARG A 82 -14.79 -31.61 -42.80
CA ARG A 82 -14.09 -31.28 -44.04
C ARG A 82 -13.92 -32.55 -44.88
N LEU A 83 -14.31 -32.53 -46.10
CA LEU A 83 -14.03 -33.58 -47.06
C LEU A 83 -12.54 -33.57 -47.50
N GLU A 84 -12.07 -34.65 -48.11
CA GLU A 84 -10.68 -34.81 -48.56
C GLU A 84 -10.25 -33.71 -49.58
N ASP A 85 -11.21 -33.24 -50.40
CA ASP A 85 -11.01 -32.13 -51.36
C ASP A 85 -10.97 -30.73 -50.69
N GLY A 86 -11.12 -30.67 -49.35
CA GLY A 86 -11.13 -29.42 -48.61
C GLY A 86 -12.47 -28.72 -48.52
N THR A 87 -13.51 -29.22 -49.16
CA THR A 87 -14.88 -28.68 -49.07
C THR A 87 -15.53 -29.04 -47.75
N LEU A 88 -16.47 -28.19 -47.29
CA LEU A 88 -17.23 -28.43 -46.08
C LEU A 88 -18.50 -29.23 -46.43
N TRP A 89 -18.71 -30.37 -45.77
CA TRP A 89 -19.92 -31.15 -45.94
C TRP A 89 -21.07 -30.50 -45.19
N GLU A 90 -21.96 -29.83 -45.93
CA GLU A 90 -23.04 -29.01 -45.40
C GLU A 90 -24.43 -29.67 -45.47
N ASP A 91 -24.58 -30.69 -46.30
CA ASP A 91 -25.91 -31.32 -46.53
C ASP A 91 -26.14 -32.57 -45.72
N THR A 92 -25.90 -32.51 -44.40
CA THR A 92 -26.27 -33.55 -43.50
C THR A 92 -27.59 -33.24 -42.77
N ALA A 93 -28.38 -34.27 -42.45
CA ALA A 93 -29.59 -34.13 -41.62
C ALA A 93 -29.31 -33.40 -40.34
N TRP A 94 -28.09 -33.59 -39.76
CA TRP A 94 -27.64 -32.93 -38.54
C TRP A 94 -27.42 -31.41 -38.72
N VAL A 95 -26.87 -30.97 -39.85
CA VAL A 95 -26.67 -29.55 -40.15
C VAL A 95 -28.01 -28.85 -40.30
N ARG A 96 -28.96 -29.48 -41.00
CA ARG A 96 -30.33 -28.95 -41.13
C ARG A 96 -30.99 -28.81 -39.75
N GLN A 97 -31.00 -29.86 -38.95
CA GLN A 97 -31.54 -29.80 -37.59
C GLN A 97 -30.90 -28.75 -36.70
N ARG A 98 -29.58 -28.57 -36.81
CA ARG A 98 -28.86 -27.53 -36.07
C ARG A 98 -29.29 -26.11 -36.52
N ASN A 99 -29.44 -25.88 -37.80
CA ASN A 99 -29.86 -24.59 -38.34
C ASN A 99 -31.33 -24.29 -38.00
N GLU A 100 -32.20 -25.27 -37.98
CA GLU A 100 -33.58 -25.14 -37.50
C GLU A 100 -33.61 -24.74 -36.02
N LEU A 101 -32.82 -25.44 -35.16
CA LEU A 101 -32.70 -25.12 -33.76
C LEU A 101 -32.10 -23.74 -33.52
N TRP A 102 -31.14 -23.31 -34.37
CA TRP A 102 -30.59 -21.94 -34.31
C TRP A 102 -31.69 -20.92 -34.56
N MET A 103 -32.47 -21.09 -35.58
CA MET A 103 -33.58 -20.16 -35.92
C MET A 103 -34.66 -20.15 -34.86
N GLU A 104 -34.98 -21.29 -34.26
CA GLU A 104 -35.96 -21.43 -33.18
C GLU A 104 -35.52 -20.68 -31.90
N LYS A 105 -34.25 -20.79 -31.53
CA LYS A 105 -33.72 -20.24 -30.30
C LYS A 105 -33.17 -18.83 -30.41
N LEU A 106 -33.04 -18.27 -31.62
CA LEU A 106 -32.37 -17.01 -31.91
C LEU A 106 -33.00 -15.83 -31.14
N ASP A 107 -34.32 -15.71 -31.12
CA ASP A 107 -35.00 -14.58 -30.52
C ASP A 107 -34.83 -14.60 -28.99
N SER A 108 -35.04 -15.76 -28.35
CA SER A 108 -34.81 -15.91 -26.91
C SER A 108 -33.33 -15.76 -26.52
N LEU A 109 -32.39 -16.12 -27.41
CA LEU A 109 -30.98 -15.84 -27.22
C LEU A 109 -30.70 -14.32 -27.24
N CYS A 110 -31.27 -13.60 -28.21
CA CYS A 110 -31.07 -12.15 -28.34
C CYS A 110 -31.69 -11.36 -27.18
N GLU A 111 -32.86 -11.78 -26.68
CA GLU A 111 -33.46 -11.24 -25.47
C GLU A 111 -32.55 -11.46 -24.26
N GLY A 112 -32.05 -12.69 -24.07
CA GLY A 112 -31.09 -13.00 -22.99
C GLY A 112 -29.79 -12.18 -23.09
N LEU A 113 -29.26 -11.97 -24.30
CA LEU A 113 -28.10 -11.12 -24.50
C LEU A 113 -28.39 -9.64 -24.20
N HIS A 114 -29.58 -9.14 -24.54
CA HIS A 114 -30.00 -7.79 -24.19
C HIS A 114 -30.07 -7.57 -22.66
N VAL A 115 -30.57 -8.57 -21.93
CA VAL A 115 -30.60 -8.50 -20.44
C VAL A 115 -29.20 -8.41 -19.88
N ILE A 116 -28.23 -9.18 -20.40
CA ILE A 116 -26.84 -9.18 -19.95
C ILE A 116 -26.10 -7.91 -20.41
N PHE A 117 -26.37 -7.47 -21.63
CA PHE A 117 -25.73 -6.30 -22.25
C PHE A 117 -26.78 -5.25 -22.71
N PRO A 118 -27.28 -4.44 -21.78
CA PRO A 118 -28.39 -3.50 -22.06
C PRO A 118 -27.99 -2.36 -23.01
N GLN A 119 -26.70 -2.23 -23.37
CA GLN A 119 -26.21 -1.24 -24.32
C GLN A 119 -26.61 -1.53 -25.79
N LYS A 120 -27.12 -2.75 -26.09
CA LYS A 120 -27.62 -3.15 -27.41
C LYS A 120 -29.01 -3.75 -27.28
N THR A 121 -29.88 -3.43 -28.21
CA THR A 121 -31.22 -4.01 -28.28
C THR A 121 -31.19 -5.48 -28.74
N ALA A 122 -32.25 -6.24 -28.46
CA ALA A 122 -32.38 -7.61 -28.94
C ALA A 122 -32.36 -7.68 -30.48
N GLU A 123 -32.93 -6.69 -31.19
CA GLU A 123 -32.92 -6.58 -32.63
C GLU A 123 -31.50 -6.36 -33.18
N GLU A 124 -30.71 -5.50 -32.55
CA GLU A 124 -29.30 -5.28 -32.91
C GLU A 124 -28.48 -6.55 -32.74
N PHE A 125 -28.69 -7.32 -31.67
CA PHE A 125 -28.06 -8.62 -31.48
C PHE A 125 -28.49 -9.60 -32.55
N ARG A 126 -29.78 -9.64 -32.88
CA ARG A 126 -30.31 -10.50 -33.96
C ARG A 126 -29.67 -10.21 -35.27
N ALA A 127 -29.61 -8.95 -35.69
CA ALA A 127 -28.96 -8.53 -36.94
C ALA A 127 -27.47 -8.93 -36.97
N HIS A 128 -26.75 -8.66 -35.84
CA HIS A 128 -25.36 -9.00 -35.73
C HIS A 128 -25.09 -10.52 -35.79
N LEU A 129 -25.85 -11.32 -35.05
CA LEU A 129 -25.67 -12.77 -35.03
C LEU A 129 -26.09 -13.43 -36.39
N MET A 130 -27.12 -12.91 -37.02
CA MET A 130 -27.54 -13.37 -38.38
C MET A 130 -26.49 -13.04 -39.46
N GLU A 131 -25.82 -11.91 -39.34
CA GLU A 131 -24.69 -11.58 -40.22
C GLU A 131 -23.56 -12.62 -40.10
N GLY A 132 -23.19 -12.98 -38.84
CA GLY A 132 -22.19 -14.02 -38.58
C GLY A 132 -22.59 -15.39 -39.11
N PHE A 133 -23.86 -15.76 -38.90
CA PHE A 133 -24.45 -17.01 -39.42
C PHE A 133 -24.39 -17.08 -40.93
N ASN A 134 -24.83 -16.05 -41.63
CA ASN A 134 -24.83 -15.98 -43.11
C ASN A 134 -23.40 -16.04 -43.66
N LYS A 135 -22.43 -15.41 -43.01
CA LYS A 135 -21.00 -15.48 -43.34
C LYS A 135 -20.35 -16.81 -42.97
N LYS A 136 -21.04 -17.71 -42.28
CA LYS A 136 -20.49 -18.97 -41.79
C LYS A 136 -19.14 -18.76 -41.08
N SER A 137 -19.06 -17.73 -40.21
CA SER A 137 -17.83 -17.36 -39.53
C SER A 137 -17.46 -18.35 -38.44
N ARG A 138 -16.16 -18.69 -38.29
CA ARG A 138 -15.64 -19.51 -37.19
C ARG A 138 -15.41 -18.73 -35.90
N TYR A 139 -15.20 -17.44 -36.03
CA TYR A 139 -14.86 -16.53 -34.92
C TYR A 139 -15.72 -15.30 -34.96
N TRP A 140 -17.03 -15.49 -34.75
CA TRP A 140 -17.95 -14.36 -34.68
C TRP A 140 -18.08 -13.89 -33.24
N ARG A 141 -17.53 -12.71 -32.94
CA ARG A 141 -17.61 -12.15 -31.58
C ARG A 141 -19.05 -11.82 -31.25
N ILE A 142 -19.55 -12.36 -30.13
CA ILE A 142 -20.88 -12.04 -29.60
C ILE A 142 -20.88 -10.64 -29.02
N TRP A 143 -19.78 -10.28 -28.33
CA TRP A 143 -19.57 -8.97 -27.71
C TRP A 143 -18.20 -8.40 -28.09
N ARG A 144 -18.12 -7.06 -28.28
CA ARG A 144 -16.87 -6.40 -28.70
C ARG A 144 -15.79 -6.36 -27.62
N GLY A 145 -16.24 -6.29 -26.34
CA GLY A 145 -15.34 -6.23 -25.17
C GLY A 145 -15.01 -7.61 -24.62
N LYS A 146 -14.07 -7.63 -23.71
CA LYS A 146 -13.86 -8.76 -22.81
C LYS A 146 -14.92 -8.74 -21.72
N VAL A 147 -15.31 -9.91 -21.24
CA VAL A 147 -16.28 -10.09 -20.16
C VAL A 147 -15.61 -10.83 -19.00
N ASP A 148 -16.08 -10.59 -17.79
CA ASP A 148 -15.66 -11.33 -16.61
C ASP A 148 -16.21 -12.76 -16.58
N TYR A 149 -15.74 -13.57 -15.65
CA TYR A 149 -16.15 -14.97 -15.49
C TYR A 149 -17.65 -15.13 -15.20
N VAL A 150 -18.25 -14.22 -14.45
CA VAL A 150 -19.68 -14.27 -14.12
C VAL A 150 -20.50 -14.07 -15.40
N THR A 151 -20.25 -12.98 -16.10
CA THR A 151 -20.90 -12.67 -17.38
C THR A 151 -20.66 -13.75 -18.45
N TYR A 152 -19.43 -14.31 -18.51
CA TYR A 152 -19.13 -15.46 -19.40
C TYR A 152 -20.05 -16.65 -19.10
N ASN A 153 -20.23 -16.99 -17.81
CA ASN A 153 -21.08 -18.13 -17.41
C ASN A 153 -22.58 -17.82 -17.64
N GLU A 154 -23.02 -16.58 -17.48
CA GLU A 154 -24.38 -16.16 -17.80
C GLU A 154 -24.66 -16.32 -19.29
N VAL A 155 -23.79 -15.80 -20.16
CA VAL A 155 -23.90 -15.96 -21.62
C VAL A 155 -23.90 -17.44 -22.01
N LYS A 156 -23.04 -18.26 -21.39
CA LYS A 156 -22.95 -19.70 -21.68
C LYS A 156 -24.24 -20.47 -21.34
N LYS A 157 -25.06 -19.96 -20.42
CA LYS A 157 -26.34 -20.59 -20.02
C LYS A 157 -27.46 -20.26 -21.00
N LEU A 158 -27.31 -19.27 -21.87
CA LEU A 158 -28.34 -18.85 -22.80
C LEU A 158 -28.71 -19.95 -23.80
N PRO A 159 -29.96 -19.94 -24.30
CA PRO A 159 -30.41 -20.90 -25.29
C PRO A 159 -29.47 -21.01 -26.48
N PHE A 160 -29.27 -22.19 -27.01
CA PHE A 160 -28.30 -22.53 -28.04
C PHE A 160 -26.81 -22.47 -27.62
N LEU A 161 -26.39 -21.44 -26.84
CA LEU A 161 -25.01 -21.33 -26.39
C LEU A 161 -24.67 -22.33 -25.26
N ASN A 162 -25.69 -22.84 -24.57
CA ASN A 162 -25.54 -23.89 -23.55
C ASN A 162 -25.29 -25.29 -24.12
N LEU A 163 -25.38 -25.44 -25.42
CA LEU A 163 -25.09 -26.73 -26.09
C LEU A 163 -23.59 -27.02 -26.11
N PRO A 164 -23.19 -28.30 -26.21
CA PRO A 164 -21.80 -28.66 -26.39
C PRO A 164 -21.16 -27.91 -27.57
N ARG A 165 -19.87 -27.55 -27.46
CA ARG A 165 -19.14 -26.73 -28.43
C ARG A 165 -19.29 -27.20 -29.89
N ASN A 166 -19.29 -28.51 -30.12
CA ASN A 166 -19.48 -29.09 -31.44
C ASN A 166 -20.90 -28.93 -32.03
N LYS A 167 -21.90 -28.59 -31.18
CA LYS A 167 -23.28 -28.35 -31.56
C LYS A 167 -23.65 -26.85 -31.54
N GLY A 168 -23.45 -26.18 -30.40
CA GLY A 168 -23.77 -24.75 -30.24
C GLY A 168 -22.72 -23.80 -30.80
N GLY A 169 -21.46 -24.25 -30.84
CA GLY A 169 -20.36 -23.42 -31.36
C GLY A 169 -19.88 -22.33 -30.40
N PHE A 170 -20.44 -22.22 -29.20
CA PHE A 170 -19.99 -21.21 -28.22
C PHE A 170 -18.56 -21.49 -27.75
N CYS A 171 -17.73 -20.45 -27.80
CA CYS A 171 -16.33 -20.47 -27.40
C CYS A 171 -15.99 -19.24 -26.60
N GLY A 172 -15.12 -19.42 -25.60
CA GLY A 172 -14.46 -18.34 -24.88
C GLY A 172 -12.95 -18.50 -24.95
N THR A 173 -12.26 -17.42 -25.23
CA THR A 173 -10.80 -17.37 -25.09
C THR A 173 -10.49 -16.58 -23.83
N GLU A 174 -9.76 -17.22 -22.91
CA GLU A 174 -9.36 -16.62 -21.66
C GLU A 174 -8.13 -15.73 -21.85
N PHE A 175 -8.18 -14.56 -21.25
CA PHE A 175 -7.09 -13.60 -21.16
C PHE A 175 -6.89 -13.18 -19.73
N PRO A 176 -5.69 -13.29 -19.16
CA PRO A 176 -5.40 -12.73 -17.86
C PRO A 176 -5.44 -11.20 -17.96
N ALA A 177 -6.35 -10.56 -17.25
CA ALA A 177 -6.44 -9.11 -17.12
C ALA A 177 -5.92 -8.67 -15.77
N ARG A 178 -4.99 -7.73 -15.74
CA ARG A 178 -4.47 -7.16 -14.50
C ARG A 178 -5.50 -6.19 -13.91
N ARG A 179 -5.96 -6.44 -12.69
CA ARG A 179 -6.98 -5.65 -12.02
C ARG A 179 -6.46 -5.09 -10.71
N HIS A 180 -6.87 -3.87 -10.39
CA HIS A 180 -6.62 -3.17 -9.13
C HIS A 180 -7.96 -3.04 -8.39
N PRO A 181 -8.24 -3.90 -7.37
CA PRO A 181 -9.54 -3.90 -6.68
C PRO A 181 -9.86 -2.57 -6.01
N PHE A 182 -8.83 -1.84 -5.53
CA PHE A 182 -8.98 -0.52 -4.91
C PHE A 182 -8.91 0.65 -5.92
N GLY A 183 -9.11 0.38 -7.21
CA GLY A 183 -9.19 1.41 -8.24
C GLY A 183 -7.87 2.13 -8.49
N SER A 184 -7.81 3.43 -8.21
CA SER A 184 -6.63 4.29 -8.42
C SER A 184 -5.73 4.44 -7.19
N LEU A 185 -6.04 3.73 -6.10
CA LEU A 185 -5.32 3.84 -4.84
C LEU A 185 -3.84 3.46 -5.02
N ALA A 186 -2.92 4.40 -4.76
CA ALA A 186 -1.47 4.28 -4.95
C ALA A 186 -1.06 3.73 -6.33
N GLU A 187 -1.85 4.00 -7.39
CA GLU A 187 -1.70 3.40 -8.73
C GLU A 187 -0.28 3.59 -9.29
N ARG A 188 0.33 4.76 -9.08
CA ARG A 188 1.68 5.04 -9.58
C ARG A 188 2.78 4.29 -8.84
N THR A 189 2.56 3.96 -7.58
CA THR A 189 3.51 3.18 -6.78
C THR A 189 3.32 1.68 -6.98
N ILE A 190 2.07 1.20 -7.06
CA ILE A 190 1.78 -0.21 -7.35
C ILE A 190 2.24 -0.56 -8.76
N GLY A 191 1.80 0.17 -9.78
CA GLY A 191 2.22 -0.04 -11.15
C GLY A 191 1.08 -0.04 -12.17
N SER A 192 1.41 -0.33 -13.44
CA SER A 192 0.48 -0.29 -14.54
C SER A 192 -0.43 -1.52 -14.60
N ARG A 193 -1.66 -1.33 -15.08
CA ARG A 193 -2.68 -2.39 -15.18
C ARG A 193 -2.40 -3.42 -16.28
N ASP A 194 -1.76 -3.01 -17.38
CA ASP A 194 -1.63 -3.87 -18.56
C ASP A 194 -0.20 -4.38 -18.78
N THR A 195 0.81 -3.59 -18.42
CA THR A 195 2.22 -3.90 -18.63
C THR A 195 3.07 -3.32 -17.49
N ALA A 196 4.15 -4.00 -17.14
CA ALA A 196 5.12 -3.53 -16.14
C ALA A 196 5.90 -2.30 -16.65
N ARG A 197 5.33 -1.10 -16.55
CA ARG A 197 5.93 0.16 -17.05
C ARG A 197 6.52 1.02 -15.95
N TYR A 198 6.01 0.92 -14.73
CA TYR A 198 6.41 1.73 -13.57
C TYR A 198 6.02 1.04 -12.26
N GLY A 199 6.48 1.58 -11.14
CA GLY A 199 6.14 1.14 -9.81
C GLY A 199 6.69 -0.23 -9.43
N VAL A 200 6.07 -0.86 -8.43
CA VAL A 200 6.40 -2.21 -7.95
C VAL A 200 6.24 -3.25 -9.06
N GLU A 201 5.23 -3.10 -9.95
CA GLU A 201 5.03 -3.96 -11.11
C GLU A 201 6.28 -4.05 -12.00
N LEU A 202 6.98 -2.94 -12.23
CA LEU A 202 8.22 -2.93 -13.02
C LEU A 202 9.42 -3.38 -12.21
N ALA A 203 9.56 -2.86 -10.99
CA ALA A 203 10.73 -3.14 -10.15
C ALA A 203 10.88 -4.64 -9.82
N PHE A 204 9.73 -5.33 -9.66
CA PHE A 204 9.68 -6.76 -9.32
C PHE A 204 9.13 -7.64 -10.46
N ASP A 205 9.16 -7.15 -11.72
CA ASP A 205 8.62 -7.89 -12.87
C ASP A 205 9.24 -9.27 -13.03
N SER A 206 10.54 -9.42 -12.80
CA SER A 206 11.24 -10.69 -12.88
C SER A 206 10.67 -11.77 -11.94
N LEU A 207 10.20 -11.37 -10.76
CA LEU A 207 9.58 -12.27 -9.77
C LEU A 207 8.09 -12.48 -10.07
N LEU A 208 7.38 -11.41 -10.44
CA LEU A 208 5.95 -11.46 -10.73
C LEU A 208 5.59 -12.26 -11.97
N LYS A 209 6.40 -12.23 -13.04
CA LYS A 209 6.04 -12.82 -14.35
C LYS A 209 6.11 -14.33 -14.39
N GLY A 210 6.81 -14.99 -13.45
CA GLY A 210 7.03 -16.44 -13.46
C GLY A 210 7.87 -16.95 -14.64
N THR A 211 7.86 -18.26 -14.86
CA THR A 211 8.61 -18.92 -15.93
C THR A 211 7.68 -19.66 -16.89
N TYR A 212 7.86 -19.44 -18.18
CA TYR A 212 7.05 -20.08 -19.21
C TYR A 212 7.26 -21.60 -19.26
N GLY A 213 6.16 -22.34 -19.43
CA GLY A 213 6.18 -23.77 -19.72
C GLY A 213 6.14 -24.04 -21.22
N ILE A 214 6.43 -25.29 -21.60
CA ILE A 214 6.43 -25.79 -22.97
C ILE A 214 5.42 -26.92 -23.09
N ALA A 215 4.53 -26.85 -24.08
CA ALA A 215 3.62 -27.92 -24.42
C ALA A 215 3.69 -28.24 -25.91
N HIS A 216 3.74 -29.51 -26.25
CA HIS A 216 3.74 -29.98 -27.64
C HIS A 216 2.34 -30.47 -28.04
N LYS A 217 1.93 -30.23 -29.28
CA LYS A 217 0.75 -30.87 -29.83
C LYS A 217 1.07 -32.32 -30.12
N GLN A 218 0.34 -33.24 -29.52
CA GLN A 218 0.45 -34.67 -29.80
C GLN A 218 -0.89 -35.20 -30.29
N LYS A 219 -0.86 -35.99 -31.37
CA LYS A 219 -2.06 -36.67 -31.88
C LYS A 219 -2.32 -37.92 -30.99
N MET A 220 -3.43 -37.87 -30.24
CA MET A 220 -3.91 -39.04 -29.47
C MET A 220 -5.19 -39.54 -30.11
N ARG A 221 -5.11 -40.70 -30.78
CA ARG A 221 -6.17 -41.27 -31.64
C ARG A 221 -6.59 -40.21 -32.71
N ASP A 222 -7.84 -39.75 -32.68
CA ASP A 222 -8.37 -38.78 -33.64
C ASP A 222 -8.36 -37.34 -33.15
N LYS A 223 -7.73 -37.02 -32.01
CA LYS A 223 -7.68 -35.68 -31.44
C LYS A 223 -6.24 -35.21 -31.26
N MET A 224 -6.03 -33.93 -31.56
CA MET A 224 -4.79 -33.23 -31.21
C MET A 224 -4.91 -32.73 -29.78
N VAL A 225 -4.03 -33.18 -28.88
CA VAL A 225 -3.97 -32.81 -27.47
C VAL A 225 -2.64 -32.11 -27.22
N TYR A 226 -2.67 -31.08 -26.40
CA TYR A 226 -1.43 -30.46 -25.90
C TYR A 226 -0.90 -31.25 -24.71
N VAL A 227 0.27 -31.81 -24.84
CA VAL A 227 0.99 -32.49 -23.75
C VAL A 227 2.03 -31.52 -23.20
N THR A 228 1.94 -31.19 -21.93
CA THR A 228 2.90 -30.30 -21.27
C THR A 228 4.18 -31.08 -20.98
N THR A 229 5.29 -30.66 -21.58
CA THR A 229 6.61 -31.25 -21.37
C THR A 229 7.32 -30.57 -20.21
N THR A 230 7.22 -29.25 -20.13
CA THR A 230 7.71 -28.44 -19.02
C THR A 230 6.56 -27.61 -18.47
N PRO A 231 6.12 -27.84 -17.22
CA PRO A 231 5.07 -27.06 -16.61
C PRO A 231 5.52 -25.61 -16.43
N PRO A 232 4.62 -24.61 -16.60
CA PRO A 232 4.92 -23.25 -16.23
C PRO A 232 5.10 -23.14 -14.71
N VAL A 233 5.97 -22.23 -14.28
CA VAL A 233 6.11 -21.88 -12.86
C VAL A 233 5.49 -20.51 -12.65
N ASP A 234 4.46 -20.43 -11.82
CA ASP A 234 3.76 -19.19 -11.53
C ASP A 234 4.66 -18.16 -10.86
N GLY A 235 4.35 -16.88 -11.05
CA GLY A 235 5.08 -15.78 -10.44
C GLY A 235 4.90 -15.73 -8.94
N CYS A 236 5.88 -15.15 -8.25
CA CYS A 236 5.80 -14.90 -6.82
C CYS A 236 4.86 -13.73 -6.54
N ASP A 237 4.13 -13.80 -5.43
CA ASP A 237 3.40 -12.66 -4.88
C ASP A 237 4.37 -11.71 -4.17
N VAL A 238 4.12 -10.41 -4.31
CA VAL A 238 4.91 -9.33 -3.71
C VAL A 238 4.07 -8.65 -2.64
N VAL A 239 4.49 -8.75 -1.38
CA VAL A 239 3.84 -8.08 -0.25
C VAL A 239 4.48 -6.72 -0.04
N THR A 240 3.71 -5.66 -0.25
CA THR A 240 4.17 -4.28 -0.08
C THR A 240 4.13 -3.86 1.38
N THR A 241 4.69 -2.69 1.66
CA THR A 241 4.58 -2.04 2.99
C THR A 241 3.33 -1.16 3.11
N ILE A 242 2.58 -0.96 2.01
CA ILE A 242 1.40 -0.11 1.96
C ILE A 242 0.29 -0.69 2.82
N ASP A 243 -0.27 0.14 3.69
CA ASP A 243 -1.48 -0.12 4.46
C ASP A 243 -2.67 0.54 3.76
N VAL A 244 -3.68 -0.24 3.39
CA VAL A 244 -4.83 0.27 2.62
C VAL A 244 -5.62 1.33 3.40
N GLY A 245 -5.80 1.13 4.71
CA GLY A 245 -6.53 2.07 5.55
C GLY A 245 -5.79 3.40 5.73
N MET A 246 -4.47 3.35 5.94
CA MET A 246 -3.64 4.56 6.04
C MET A 246 -3.49 5.28 4.70
N GLN A 247 -3.43 4.52 3.60
CA GLN A 247 -3.37 5.06 2.24
C GLN A 247 -4.67 5.81 1.89
N ASP A 248 -5.83 5.21 2.13
CA ASP A 248 -7.13 5.83 1.90
C ASP A 248 -7.32 7.09 2.76
N LEU A 249 -6.95 7.01 4.04
CA LEU A 249 -6.98 8.15 4.96
C LEU A 249 -6.12 9.31 4.44
N ALA A 250 -4.89 9.03 4.00
CA ALA A 250 -3.97 10.04 3.48
C ALA A 250 -4.51 10.66 2.18
N GLU A 251 -5.06 9.85 1.29
CA GLU A 251 -5.66 10.29 0.04
C GLU A 251 -6.86 11.21 0.28
N GLN A 252 -7.80 10.81 1.14
CA GLN A 252 -8.96 11.61 1.48
C GLN A 252 -8.58 12.92 2.17
N ALA A 253 -7.61 12.90 3.10
CA ALA A 253 -7.13 14.10 3.77
C ALA A 253 -6.51 15.10 2.79
N LEU A 254 -5.72 14.59 1.82
CA LEU A 254 -5.09 15.40 0.78
C LEU A 254 -6.13 15.96 -0.19
N LEU A 255 -7.01 15.12 -0.74
CA LEU A 255 -8.03 15.53 -1.72
C LEU A 255 -8.96 16.62 -1.18
N ARG A 256 -9.37 16.53 0.08
CA ARG A 256 -10.19 17.57 0.74
C ARG A 256 -9.52 18.95 0.68
N GLU A 257 -8.23 19.02 0.93
CA GLU A 257 -7.49 20.29 0.88
C GLU A 257 -7.27 20.76 -0.56
N LEU A 258 -6.95 19.84 -1.47
CA LEU A 258 -6.74 20.15 -2.89
C LEU A 258 -7.99 20.77 -3.52
N GLN A 259 -9.15 20.16 -3.26
CA GLN A 259 -10.44 20.64 -3.78
C GLN A 259 -10.88 21.95 -3.11
N ALA A 260 -10.74 22.05 -1.78
CA ALA A 260 -11.20 23.24 -1.04
C ALA A 260 -10.48 24.53 -1.43
N ARG A 261 -9.23 24.45 -1.92
CA ARG A 261 -8.39 25.62 -2.20
C ARG A 261 -7.81 25.63 -3.61
N ASP A 262 -8.29 24.77 -4.47
CA ASP A 262 -7.92 24.70 -5.89
C ASP A 262 -6.40 24.63 -6.13
N HIS A 263 -5.76 23.64 -5.49
CA HIS A 263 -4.33 23.40 -5.69
C HIS A 263 -4.05 22.73 -7.03
N LEU A 264 -2.87 22.95 -7.59
CA LEU A 264 -2.44 22.33 -8.85
C LEU A 264 -2.02 20.87 -8.65
N MET A 265 -1.40 20.56 -7.51
CA MET A 265 -0.82 19.25 -7.20
C MET A 265 -0.67 19.11 -5.69
N GLY A 266 -0.74 17.84 -5.23
CA GLY A 266 -0.45 17.49 -3.85
C GLY A 266 0.25 16.15 -3.75
N VAL A 267 1.12 16.03 -2.74
CA VAL A 267 1.82 14.81 -2.35
C VAL A 267 1.67 14.63 -0.84
N ALA A 268 1.41 13.39 -0.41
CA ALA A 268 1.48 13.00 0.98
C ALA A 268 2.19 11.65 1.10
N ILE A 269 3.15 11.54 2.03
CA ILE A 269 3.87 10.28 2.29
C ILE A 269 3.86 10.05 3.79
N LEU A 270 3.50 8.83 4.20
CA LEU A 270 3.55 8.35 5.57
C LEU A 270 4.53 7.18 5.65
N MET A 271 5.48 7.24 6.58
CA MET A 271 6.54 6.24 6.73
C MET A 271 6.71 5.86 8.20
N GLU A 272 6.91 4.59 8.48
CA GLU A 272 7.24 4.09 9.80
C GLU A 272 8.69 4.43 10.17
N VAL A 273 8.90 4.93 11.38
CA VAL A 273 10.19 5.50 11.78
C VAL A 273 11.31 4.46 11.80
N GLN A 274 11.09 3.32 12.45
CA GLN A 274 12.14 2.34 12.70
C GLN A 274 12.51 1.52 11.47
N THR A 275 11.52 1.17 10.64
CA THR A 275 11.70 0.23 9.53
C THR A 275 11.92 0.92 8.19
N GLY A 276 11.49 2.19 8.06
CA GLY A 276 11.44 2.88 6.79
C GLY A 276 10.26 2.43 5.89
N ASP A 277 9.32 1.64 6.41
CA ASP A 277 8.16 1.17 5.66
C ASP A 277 7.28 2.33 5.22
N VAL A 278 7.11 2.50 3.93
CA VAL A 278 6.16 3.47 3.37
C VAL A 278 4.76 2.88 3.50
N LYS A 279 3.98 3.39 4.46
CA LYS A 279 2.61 2.93 4.75
C LYS A 279 1.59 3.57 3.83
N ALA A 280 1.85 4.82 3.40
CA ALA A 280 1.02 5.52 2.43
C ALA A 280 1.87 6.44 1.55
N ILE A 281 1.50 6.53 0.28
CA ILE A 281 2.11 7.42 -0.69
C ILE A 281 1.06 7.88 -1.71
N VAL A 282 0.73 9.16 -1.68
CA VAL A 282 -0.34 9.76 -2.46
C VAL A 282 0.24 10.82 -3.39
N ASN A 283 -0.14 10.76 -4.66
CA ASN A 283 0.30 11.69 -5.68
C ASN A 283 -0.91 12.18 -6.48
N MET A 284 -1.35 13.40 -6.26
CA MET A 284 -2.53 13.95 -6.93
C MET A 284 -2.17 15.18 -7.76
N GLU A 285 -2.55 15.15 -9.04
CA GLU A 285 -2.45 16.29 -9.95
C GLU A 285 -3.81 16.65 -10.50
N LYS A 286 -4.08 17.97 -10.61
CA LYS A 286 -5.29 18.48 -11.24
C LYS A 286 -5.19 18.30 -12.75
N SER A 287 -6.08 17.50 -13.33
CA SER A 287 -6.20 17.29 -14.78
C SER A 287 -6.94 18.48 -15.43
N ALA A 288 -6.91 18.54 -16.76
CA ALA A 288 -7.57 19.61 -17.53
C ALA A 288 -9.10 19.67 -17.31
N ASP A 289 -9.72 18.54 -16.99
CA ASP A 289 -11.15 18.41 -16.61
C ASP A 289 -11.46 18.83 -15.17
N GLY A 290 -10.45 19.29 -14.42
CA GLY A 290 -10.59 19.69 -13.02
C GLY A 290 -10.53 18.55 -12.00
N VAL A 291 -10.47 17.30 -12.45
CA VAL A 291 -10.42 16.12 -11.56
C VAL A 291 -8.97 15.84 -11.14
N TYR A 292 -8.77 15.48 -9.88
CA TYR A 292 -7.46 15.09 -9.37
C TYR A 292 -7.21 13.59 -9.62
N ARG A 293 -6.05 13.26 -10.19
CA ARG A 293 -5.64 11.88 -10.51
C ARG A 293 -4.15 11.68 -10.25
N GLU A 294 -3.76 10.46 -9.96
CA GLU A 294 -2.35 10.07 -9.96
C GLU A 294 -1.82 9.94 -11.40
N ARG A 295 -1.00 10.91 -11.84
CA ARG A 295 -0.38 10.92 -13.18
C ARG A 295 1.08 10.52 -13.16
N LEU A 296 1.82 11.04 -12.18
CA LEU A 296 3.25 10.80 -11.96
C LEU A 296 3.49 10.47 -10.49
N ASN A 297 4.55 9.73 -10.20
CA ASN A 297 5.00 9.54 -8.83
C ASN A 297 5.86 10.72 -8.38
N ASN A 298 5.18 11.85 -8.10
CA ASN A 298 5.83 13.09 -7.70
C ASN A 298 6.53 12.98 -6.35
N ALA A 299 6.08 12.10 -5.49
CA ALA A 299 6.71 11.79 -4.20
C ALA A 299 8.16 11.36 -4.36
N LEU A 300 8.45 10.58 -5.42
CA LEU A 300 9.76 10.01 -5.71
C LEU A 300 10.55 10.82 -6.75
N GLY A 301 9.85 11.39 -7.73
CA GLY A 301 10.49 11.93 -8.93
C GLY A 301 10.49 13.46 -9.08
N TYR A 302 9.56 14.16 -8.41
CA TYR A 302 9.47 15.62 -8.53
C TYR A 302 10.51 16.31 -7.65
N ARG A 303 11.69 16.58 -8.24
CA ARG A 303 12.73 17.36 -7.58
C ARG A 303 12.41 18.85 -7.66
N CYS A 304 12.27 19.48 -6.53
CA CYS A 304 12.02 20.92 -6.41
C CYS A 304 12.86 21.53 -5.29
N GLU A 305 12.82 22.82 -5.18
CA GLU A 305 13.36 23.56 -4.06
C GLU A 305 12.47 23.36 -2.83
N PRO A 306 12.96 22.65 -1.78
CA PRO A 306 12.14 22.29 -0.63
C PRO A 306 11.72 23.49 0.24
N GLY A 307 12.43 24.61 0.13
CA GLY A 307 12.22 25.81 0.92
C GLY A 307 12.51 25.58 2.40
N SER A 308 11.74 26.23 3.28
CA SER A 308 12.04 26.33 4.71
C SER A 308 12.09 25.00 5.49
N VAL A 309 11.61 23.88 4.97
CA VAL A 309 11.83 22.56 5.57
C VAL A 309 13.32 22.16 5.52
N PHE A 310 14.07 22.71 4.59
CA PHE A 310 15.52 22.52 4.46
C PHE A 310 16.34 23.20 5.56
N LYS A 311 15.82 24.26 6.20
CA LYS A 311 16.50 24.96 7.29
C LYS A 311 16.87 24.05 8.46
N THR A 312 16.09 22.99 8.66
CA THR A 312 16.38 21.94 9.65
C THR A 312 17.73 21.28 9.38
N ALA A 313 18.00 20.94 8.11
CA ALA A 313 19.30 20.37 7.72
C ALA A 313 20.43 21.38 7.92
N SER A 314 20.23 22.62 7.54
CA SER A 314 21.23 23.69 7.69
C SER A 314 21.65 23.91 9.13
N ILE A 315 20.66 24.02 10.03
CA ILE A 315 20.95 24.21 11.47
C ILE A 315 21.48 22.92 12.10
N LEU A 316 21.04 21.72 11.64
CA LEU A 316 21.60 20.46 12.15
C LEU A 316 23.09 20.35 11.81
N VAL A 317 23.51 20.75 10.61
CA VAL A 317 24.95 20.82 10.23
C VAL A 317 25.70 21.77 11.16
N ALA A 318 25.16 22.95 11.44
CA ALA A 318 25.82 23.94 12.31
C ALA A 318 25.92 23.47 13.77
N LEU A 319 24.89 22.78 14.29
CA LEU A 319 24.89 22.17 15.61
C LEU A 319 25.84 20.98 15.68
N ASP A 320 25.89 20.16 14.63
CA ASP A 320 26.76 18.98 14.54
C ASP A 320 28.24 19.38 14.49
N ASP A 321 28.57 20.42 13.72
CA ASP A 321 29.93 21.00 13.69
C ASP A 321 30.28 21.81 14.95
N ALA A 322 29.35 21.97 15.89
CA ALA A 322 29.48 22.78 17.09
C ALA A 322 29.91 24.25 16.85
N VAL A 323 29.57 24.80 15.68
CA VAL A 323 29.87 26.23 15.37
C VAL A 323 28.84 27.15 16.03
N VAL A 324 27.65 26.64 16.37
CA VAL A 324 26.64 27.34 17.16
C VAL A 324 25.99 26.40 18.17
N ASP A 325 25.43 26.99 19.23
CA ASP A 325 24.46 26.36 20.12
C ASP A 325 23.06 26.98 19.95
N THR A 326 22.08 26.48 20.70
CA THR A 326 20.69 26.99 20.64
C THR A 326 20.54 28.42 21.11
N ASN A 327 21.47 28.92 21.94
CA ASN A 327 21.44 30.27 22.54
C ASN A 327 22.19 31.31 21.73
N TYR A 328 22.94 30.90 20.72
CA TYR A 328 23.64 31.83 19.84
C TYR A 328 22.68 32.87 19.27
N VAL A 329 22.93 34.15 19.57
CA VAL A 329 22.05 35.30 19.23
C VAL A 329 22.36 35.83 17.86
N ILE A 330 21.35 36.05 17.07
CA ILE A 330 21.41 36.58 15.70
C ILE A 330 20.58 37.83 15.65
N HIS A 331 21.16 38.91 15.11
CA HIS A 331 20.49 40.18 14.91
C HIS A 331 19.83 40.22 13.54
N THR A 332 18.52 39.92 13.46
CA THR A 332 17.75 39.92 12.20
C THR A 332 17.18 41.32 11.84
N GLY A 333 17.30 42.28 12.77
CA GLY A 333 16.89 43.67 12.58
C GLY A 333 15.40 43.82 12.27
N SER A 334 15.09 44.66 11.31
CA SER A 334 13.72 44.89 10.83
C SER A 334 13.20 43.82 9.87
N GLY A 335 13.89 42.69 9.74
CA GLY A 335 13.46 41.60 8.85
C GLY A 335 13.92 41.75 7.40
N VAL A 336 14.88 42.62 7.12
CA VAL A 336 15.57 42.75 5.84
C VAL A 336 17.06 42.89 6.08
N MET A 337 17.86 42.01 5.48
CA MET A 337 19.32 42.01 5.56
C MET A 337 19.91 41.87 4.16
N LYS A 338 20.89 42.73 3.85
CA LYS A 338 21.63 42.67 2.60
C LYS A 338 22.74 41.63 2.69
N MET A 339 22.67 40.57 1.86
CA MET A 339 23.67 39.52 1.76
C MET A 339 24.21 39.46 0.34
N HIS A 340 25.51 39.70 0.18
CA HIS A 340 26.21 39.68 -1.11
C HIS A 340 25.50 40.48 -2.23
N GLY A 341 24.92 41.65 -1.88
CA GLY A 341 24.24 42.53 -2.83
C GLY A 341 22.74 42.27 -3.00
N ALA A 342 22.21 41.14 -2.54
CA ALA A 342 20.78 40.81 -2.58
C ALA A 342 20.13 40.95 -1.20
N ASN A 343 18.82 41.27 -1.18
CA ASN A 343 18.07 41.41 0.07
C ASN A 343 17.44 40.07 0.49
N MET A 344 17.92 39.52 1.61
CA MET A 344 17.26 38.44 2.32
C MET A 344 16.16 39.03 3.20
N LYS A 345 14.94 38.44 3.15
CA LYS A 345 13.78 38.95 3.88
C LYS A 345 13.14 37.87 4.72
N ASP A 346 12.81 38.19 5.96
CA ASP A 346 11.92 37.39 6.78
C ASP A 346 10.45 37.63 6.40
N HIS A 347 9.59 36.64 6.66
CA HIS A 347 8.17 36.74 6.25
C HIS A 347 7.41 37.89 6.96
N ASN A 348 7.91 38.40 8.10
CA ASN A 348 7.30 39.47 8.88
C ASN A 348 8.02 40.82 8.70
N TRP A 349 8.88 41.00 7.68
CA TRP A 349 9.63 42.22 7.42
C TRP A 349 8.76 43.48 7.39
N TYR A 350 7.51 43.36 6.90
CA TYR A 350 6.55 44.45 6.83
C TYR A 350 5.91 44.80 8.20
N ARG A 351 6.18 43.97 9.24
CA ARG A 351 5.74 44.19 10.63
C ARG A 351 6.89 44.52 11.57
N GLY A 352 8.07 44.85 11.06
CA GLY A 352 9.25 45.26 11.84
C GLY A 352 10.23 44.15 12.18
N GLY A 353 10.09 42.95 11.58
CA GLY A 353 11.05 41.87 11.75
C GLY A 353 11.01 41.21 13.13
N TYR A 354 12.08 40.49 13.47
CA TYR A 354 12.20 39.77 14.74
C TYR A 354 13.21 40.41 15.71
N GLY A 355 13.96 41.41 15.29
CA GLY A 355 15.04 42.01 16.09
C GLY A 355 16.18 41.04 16.33
N SER A 356 16.44 40.75 17.62
CA SER A 356 17.46 39.79 18.02
C SER A 356 16.78 38.47 18.49
N ILE A 357 17.16 37.33 17.89
CA ILE A 357 16.63 36.01 18.20
C ILE A 357 17.77 34.99 18.30
N ASN A 358 17.58 33.95 19.07
CA ASN A 358 18.54 32.85 19.10
C ASN A 358 18.28 31.83 17.99
N VAL A 359 19.21 30.86 17.81
CA VAL A 359 19.16 29.82 16.75
C VAL A 359 17.88 28.97 16.87
N ALA A 360 17.49 28.58 18.08
CA ALA A 360 16.26 27.82 18.27
C ALA A 360 15.04 28.61 17.80
N LYS A 361 14.94 29.88 18.20
CA LYS A 361 13.84 30.77 17.80
C LYS A 361 13.83 31.04 16.30
N ALA A 362 15.01 31.15 15.67
CA ALA A 362 15.10 31.31 14.23
C ALA A 362 14.45 30.15 13.45
N LEU A 363 14.57 28.91 13.94
CA LEU A 363 13.85 27.76 13.37
C LEU A 363 12.35 27.77 13.69
N GLU A 364 11.98 28.10 14.94
CA GLU A 364 10.58 28.14 15.39
C GLU A 364 9.73 29.11 14.57
N VAL A 365 10.27 30.30 14.33
CA VAL A 365 9.60 31.33 13.52
C VAL A 365 10.00 31.29 12.04
N SER A 366 10.82 30.30 11.65
CA SER A 366 11.27 30.11 10.28
C SER A 366 11.95 31.36 9.68
N SER A 367 12.79 32.08 10.47
CA SER A 367 13.53 33.21 9.98
C SER A 367 14.49 32.84 8.83
N ASN A 368 14.37 33.50 7.70
CA ASN A 368 15.31 33.34 6.58
C ASN A 368 16.67 33.95 6.95
N ILE A 369 16.64 35.18 7.50
CA ILE A 369 17.83 35.92 7.90
C ILE A 369 18.60 35.16 8.97
N GLY A 370 17.88 34.62 10.00
CA GLY A 370 18.51 33.90 11.08
C GLY A 370 19.30 32.69 10.61
N VAL A 371 18.71 31.87 9.76
CA VAL A 371 19.38 30.67 9.25
C VAL A 371 20.48 31.00 8.26
N SER A 372 20.20 31.90 7.27
CA SER A 372 21.19 32.22 6.27
C SER A 372 22.40 32.97 6.84
N TYR A 373 22.20 33.82 7.86
CA TYR A 373 23.30 34.47 8.56
C TYR A 373 24.24 33.45 9.23
N VAL A 374 23.72 32.46 9.95
CA VAL A 374 24.54 31.44 10.57
C VAL A 374 25.39 30.70 9.53
N ILE A 375 24.76 30.26 8.45
CA ILE A 375 25.47 29.47 7.44
C ILE A 375 26.49 30.36 6.67
N ASP A 376 26.13 31.57 6.28
CA ASP A 376 27.01 32.46 5.58
C ASP A 376 28.21 32.90 6.45
N HIS A 377 27.97 33.16 7.73
CA HIS A 377 29.00 33.59 8.68
C HIS A 377 30.05 32.49 8.96
N PHE A 378 29.58 31.26 9.23
CA PHE A 378 30.49 30.17 9.64
C PHE A 378 31.07 29.34 8.48
N TYR A 379 30.38 29.33 7.32
CA TYR A 379 30.80 28.54 6.17
C TYR A 379 31.13 29.37 4.93
N GLY A 380 30.97 30.69 4.97
CA GLY A 380 31.24 31.57 3.82
C GLY A 380 32.66 31.50 3.27
N GLN A 381 33.67 31.27 4.13
CA GLN A 381 35.07 31.07 3.72
C GLN A 381 35.33 29.67 3.14
N ASN A 382 34.55 28.64 3.53
CA ASN A 382 34.66 27.30 3.04
C ASN A 382 33.27 26.68 2.83
N PRO A 383 32.56 27.07 1.76
CA PRO A 383 31.20 26.54 1.50
C PRO A 383 31.17 25.05 1.19
N THR A 384 32.27 24.43 0.75
CA THR A 384 32.41 23.00 0.54
C THR A 384 32.10 22.25 1.82
N LYS A 385 32.61 22.70 2.98
CA LYS A 385 32.34 22.08 4.30
C LYS A 385 30.84 22.02 4.62
N TYR A 386 30.10 23.06 4.27
CA TYR A 386 28.65 23.08 4.46
C TYR A 386 27.94 22.06 3.57
N VAL A 387 28.30 21.99 2.27
CA VAL A 387 27.71 21.03 1.32
C VAL A 387 28.02 19.58 1.73
N GLU A 388 29.26 19.31 2.15
CA GLU A 388 29.64 18.00 2.73
C GLU A 388 28.84 17.70 4.00
N GLY A 389 28.61 18.73 4.84
CA GLY A 389 27.71 18.63 5.99
C GLY A 389 26.28 18.22 5.63
N LEU A 390 25.71 18.79 4.54
CA LEU A 390 24.38 18.38 4.04
C LEU A 390 24.35 16.91 3.61
N HIS A 391 25.39 16.43 2.95
CA HIS A 391 25.52 15.00 2.61
C HIS A 391 25.71 14.13 3.87
N ARG A 392 26.50 14.63 4.83
CA ARG A 392 26.71 13.95 6.12
C ARG A 392 25.41 13.78 6.91
N VAL A 393 24.58 14.79 7.01
CA VAL A 393 23.28 14.71 7.69
C VAL A 393 22.20 14.00 6.86
N GLY A 394 22.52 13.54 5.65
CA GLY A 394 21.68 12.65 4.86
C GLY A 394 20.70 13.33 3.90
N ILE A 395 20.50 14.67 3.95
CA ILE A 395 19.53 15.34 3.06
C ILE A 395 19.95 15.30 1.57
N GLY A 396 21.26 15.25 1.31
CA GLY A 396 21.84 15.14 -0.04
C GLY A 396 22.14 13.70 -0.47
N MET A 397 21.83 12.70 0.35
CA MET A 397 22.21 11.31 0.10
C MET A 397 21.24 10.63 -0.89
N ASP A 398 21.78 9.78 -1.76
CA ASP A 398 21.00 8.87 -2.58
C ASP A 398 20.41 7.76 -1.71
N LEU A 399 19.08 7.64 -1.69
CA LEU A 399 18.37 6.65 -0.88
C LEU A 399 18.31 5.26 -1.54
N GLN A 400 18.83 5.10 -2.77
CA GLN A 400 18.89 3.84 -3.50
C GLN A 400 17.54 3.10 -3.58
N ILE A 401 16.43 3.86 -3.72
CA ILE A 401 15.09 3.29 -3.82
C ILE A 401 14.96 2.52 -5.15
N PRO A 402 14.53 1.24 -5.13
CA PRO A 402 14.52 0.38 -6.32
C PRO A 402 13.34 0.64 -7.26
N LEU A 403 12.70 1.79 -7.19
CA LEU A 403 11.63 2.22 -8.09
C LEU A 403 12.20 3.17 -9.15
N ASN A 404 11.90 2.91 -10.43
CA ASN A 404 12.49 3.64 -11.56
C ASN A 404 12.08 5.12 -11.63
N GLU A 405 11.02 5.52 -10.93
CA GLU A 405 10.60 6.90 -10.82
C GLU A 405 11.45 7.72 -9.83
N TYR A 406 12.16 7.04 -8.93
CA TYR A 406 13.00 7.71 -7.94
C TYR A 406 14.10 8.56 -8.60
N ARG A 407 14.34 9.72 -8.07
CA ARG A 407 15.40 10.63 -8.48
C ARG A 407 16.20 11.10 -7.28
N ALA A 408 17.49 10.77 -7.24
CA ALA A 408 18.42 11.22 -6.21
C ALA A 408 18.46 12.75 -6.10
N PRO A 409 18.70 13.31 -4.89
CA PRO A 409 18.78 14.76 -4.69
C PRO A 409 19.96 15.36 -5.48
N LYS A 410 19.79 16.63 -5.88
CA LYS A 410 20.84 17.39 -6.54
C LYS A 410 21.16 18.63 -5.71
N ILE A 411 22.33 18.66 -5.09
CA ILE A 411 22.86 19.77 -4.32
C ILE A 411 24.10 20.27 -5.06
N ARG A 412 24.20 21.58 -5.29
CA ARG A 412 25.35 22.20 -5.98
C ARG A 412 26.57 22.18 -5.09
N TYR A 413 27.74 21.95 -5.71
CA TYR A 413 29.04 22.10 -5.07
C TYR A 413 29.69 23.40 -5.48
N PRO A 414 30.40 24.10 -4.57
CA PRO A 414 31.32 25.17 -4.93
C PRO A 414 32.36 24.65 -5.93
N ASN A 415 32.84 25.51 -6.80
CA ASN A 415 33.88 25.19 -7.78
C ASN A 415 33.54 24.15 -8.85
N THR A 416 32.28 23.73 -8.98
CA THR A 416 31.85 22.91 -10.11
C THR A 416 31.89 23.77 -11.37
N GLN A 417 32.78 23.46 -12.30
CA GLN A 417 32.78 24.06 -13.64
C GLN A 417 31.58 23.50 -14.41
N THR A 418 30.58 24.34 -14.63
CA THR A 418 29.41 23.99 -15.43
C THR A 418 29.07 25.13 -16.39
N THR A 419 28.72 24.74 -17.60
CA THR A 419 28.19 25.67 -18.62
C THR A 419 26.67 25.75 -18.58
N VAL A 420 26.02 24.90 -17.76
CA VAL A 420 24.59 24.86 -17.64
C VAL A 420 24.09 26.07 -16.88
N ARG A 421 23.27 26.89 -17.55
CA ARG A 421 22.67 28.09 -16.94
C ARG A 421 21.87 27.69 -15.68
N GLY A 422 22.15 28.38 -14.56
CA GLY A 422 21.50 28.15 -13.28
C GLY A 422 22.11 27.02 -12.44
N GLU A 423 23.23 26.41 -12.85
CA GLU A 423 23.97 25.41 -12.07
C GLU A 423 25.31 25.93 -11.51
N TYR A 424 25.69 27.14 -11.83
CA TYR A 424 26.93 27.74 -11.32
C TYR A 424 26.77 28.22 -9.87
N TRP A 425 27.87 28.19 -9.12
CA TRP A 425 27.93 28.73 -7.77
C TRP A 425 28.15 30.22 -7.81
N SER A 426 27.22 30.99 -7.23
CA SER A 426 27.32 32.46 -7.09
C SER A 426 27.59 32.86 -5.64
N LYS A 427 27.91 34.14 -5.40
CA LYS A 427 28.07 34.66 -4.04
C LYS A 427 26.81 34.52 -3.18
N THR A 428 25.63 34.51 -3.80
CA THR A 428 24.34 34.33 -3.11
C THR A 428 23.93 32.89 -2.93
N THR A 429 24.58 31.91 -3.59
CA THR A 429 24.19 30.49 -3.54
C THR A 429 24.20 29.95 -2.11
N LEU A 430 25.24 30.20 -1.33
CA LEU A 430 25.34 29.70 0.04
C LEU A 430 24.18 30.15 0.95
N PRO A 431 23.92 31.46 1.12
CA PRO A 431 22.80 31.93 1.95
C PRO A 431 21.43 31.53 1.43
N TRP A 432 21.21 31.41 0.10
CA TRP A 432 19.93 30.94 -0.46
C TRP A 432 19.77 29.44 -0.35
N MET A 433 20.83 28.66 -0.52
CA MET A 433 20.84 27.22 -0.30
C MET A 433 20.48 26.87 1.15
N SER A 434 20.95 27.64 2.12
CA SER A 434 20.68 27.40 3.53
C SER A 434 19.19 27.45 3.90
N ILE A 435 18.37 28.11 3.09
CA ILE A 435 16.92 28.22 3.28
C ILE A 435 16.14 27.40 2.26
N GLY A 436 16.83 26.51 1.50
CA GLY A 436 16.25 25.52 0.61
C GLY A 436 15.98 25.98 -0.81
N TYR A 437 16.61 27.05 -1.29
CA TYR A 437 16.67 27.42 -2.70
C TYR A 437 17.94 26.82 -3.35
N GLU A 438 17.99 26.86 -4.65
CA GLU A 438 19.13 26.40 -5.45
C GLU A 438 19.50 24.90 -5.21
N THR A 439 18.57 24.11 -4.67
CA THR A 439 18.65 22.66 -4.48
C THR A 439 17.49 21.98 -5.20
N GLN A 440 17.65 20.71 -5.54
CA GLN A 440 16.60 19.90 -6.17
C GLN A 440 16.43 18.62 -5.40
N ILE A 441 15.39 18.54 -4.58
CA ILE A 441 15.15 17.43 -3.62
C ILE A 441 13.71 16.95 -3.78
N ALA A 442 13.52 15.62 -3.94
CA ALA A 442 12.20 15.02 -3.97
C ALA A 442 11.61 14.93 -2.55
N PRO A 443 10.27 14.95 -2.40
CA PRO A 443 9.61 14.85 -1.10
C PRO A 443 10.08 13.67 -0.25
N ILE A 444 10.32 12.49 -0.85
CA ILE A 444 10.79 11.30 -0.14
C ILE A 444 12.16 11.50 0.51
N ASN A 445 13.08 12.23 -0.12
CA ASN A 445 14.40 12.54 0.46
C ASN A 445 14.28 13.46 1.67
N THR A 446 13.41 14.45 1.60
CA THR A 446 13.09 15.31 2.74
C THR A 446 12.48 14.50 3.87
N LEU A 447 11.53 13.60 3.56
CA LEU A 447 10.91 12.72 4.56
C LEU A 447 11.94 11.82 5.24
N ALA A 448 12.82 11.16 4.47
CA ALA A 448 13.85 10.27 5.00
C ALA A 448 14.81 11.00 5.95
N PHE A 449 15.16 12.25 5.65
CA PHE A 449 15.94 13.09 6.55
C PHE A 449 15.20 13.39 7.87
N TYR A 450 13.91 13.75 7.83
CA TYR A 450 13.11 13.94 9.04
C TYR A 450 12.90 12.63 9.81
N ASN A 451 12.79 11.52 9.09
CA ASN A 451 12.74 10.19 9.68
C ASN A 451 14.02 9.86 10.44
N ALA A 452 15.18 10.19 9.90
CA ALA A 452 16.45 9.98 10.59
C ALA A 452 16.54 10.79 11.88
N ILE A 453 16.03 12.02 11.92
CA ILE A 453 15.94 12.80 13.17
C ILE A 453 15.01 12.12 14.16
N ALA A 454 13.84 11.65 13.72
CA ALA A 454 12.87 10.93 14.54
C ALA A 454 13.41 9.59 15.06
N ASN A 455 14.32 8.96 14.32
CA ASN A 455 14.97 7.67 14.60
C ASN A 455 16.35 7.84 15.28
N ASP A 456 16.49 8.86 16.14
CA ASP A 456 17.68 9.18 16.93
C ASP A 456 18.98 9.29 16.10
N GLY A 457 18.86 9.71 14.86
CA GLY A 457 19.97 9.89 13.93
C GLY A 457 20.21 8.74 12.94
N LYS A 458 19.47 7.66 13.03
CA LYS A 458 19.60 6.52 12.12
C LYS A 458 18.82 6.74 10.84
N LEU A 459 19.51 6.80 9.69
CA LEU A 459 18.91 6.92 8.38
C LEU A 459 18.61 5.55 7.79
N VAL A 460 17.34 5.23 7.66
CA VAL A 460 16.85 4.00 7.02
C VAL A 460 16.36 4.27 5.60
N GLN A 461 16.54 3.28 4.71
CA GLN A 461 16.04 3.35 3.35
C GLN A 461 14.50 3.28 3.35
N PRO A 462 13.78 4.17 2.64
CA PRO A 462 12.36 4.00 2.43
C PRO A 462 12.07 2.69 1.70
N ARG A 463 11.29 1.81 2.34
CA ARG A 463 10.98 0.46 1.88
C ARG A 463 9.55 0.37 1.36
N PHE A 464 9.36 -0.26 0.20
CA PHE A 464 8.06 -0.41 -0.47
C PHE A 464 7.56 -1.85 -0.51
N VAL A 465 8.46 -2.82 -0.34
CA VAL A 465 8.18 -4.25 -0.34
C VAL A 465 8.83 -4.88 0.88
N LYS A 466 8.08 -5.71 1.60
CA LYS A 466 8.57 -6.38 2.81
C LYS A 466 8.81 -7.88 2.62
N GLU A 467 8.02 -8.55 1.78
CA GLU A 467 8.06 -10.00 1.63
C GLU A 467 7.80 -10.42 0.18
N ILE A 468 8.41 -11.52 -0.23
CA ILE A 468 8.12 -12.24 -1.47
C ILE A 468 7.53 -13.59 -1.07
N MET A 469 6.37 -13.93 -1.63
CA MET A 469 5.67 -15.17 -1.32
C MET A 469 5.52 -16.03 -2.57
N ARG A 470 5.49 -17.35 -2.39
CA ARG A 470 5.14 -18.32 -3.44
C ARG A 470 4.24 -19.38 -2.83
N ASP A 471 3.11 -19.64 -3.49
CA ASP A 471 2.11 -20.64 -3.05
C ASP A 471 1.67 -20.42 -1.59
N GLY A 472 1.53 -19.15 -1.18
CA GLY A 472 1.14 -18.77 0.18
C GLY A 472 2.24 -18.88 1.24
N GLN A 473 3.47 -19.22 0.86
CA GLN A 473 4.62 -19.30 1.77
C GLN A 473 5.61 -18.17 1.50
N VAL A 474 6.18 -17.61 2.56
CA VAL A 474 7.22 -16.59 2.46
C VAL A 474 8.51 -17.25 1.96
N VAL A 475 8.98 -16.84 0.78
CA VAL A 475 10.24 -17.30 0.18
C VAL A 475 11.39 -16.39 0.58
N GLU A 476 11.15 -15.09 0.68
CA GLU A 476 12.15 -14.09 1.03
C GLU A 476 11.49 -12.98 1.87
N GLN A 477 12.14 -12.62 2.97
CA GLN A 477 11.79 -11.49 3.80
C GLN A 477 12.83 -10.39 3.65
N LEU A 478 12.44 -9.29 3.04
CA LEU A 478 13.30 -8.13 2.84
C LEU A 478 13.43 -7.37 4.16
N GLN A 479 14.64 -7.28 4.71
CA GLN A 479 14.88 -6.58 5.97
C GLN A 479 15.02 -5.06 5.75
N PRO A 480 14.71 -4.22 6.77
CA PRO A 480 15.03 -2.80 6.73
C PRO A 480 16.52 -2.55 6.48
N VAL A 481 16.83 -1.66 5.55
CA VAL A 481 18.22 -1.31 5.22
C VAL A 481 18.61 -0.02 5.92
N VAL A 482 19.65 -0.06 6.74
CA VAL A 482 20.23 1.12 7.36
C VAL A 482 21.27 1.69 6.39
N LEU A 483 21.00 2.90 5.86
CA LEU A 483 21.90 3.62 4.97
C LEU A 483 23.02 4.32 5.76
N LYS A 484 22.71 4.75 6.98
CA LYS A 484 23.66 5.42 7.86
C LYS A 484 23.24 5.23 9.33
N ASP A 485 24.14 4.77 10.16
CA ASP A 485 23.86 4.53 11.57
C ASP A 485 23.64 5.83 12.37
N GLN A 486 24.33 6.91 11.98
CA GLN A 486 24.26 8.20 12.66
C GLN A 486 24.47 9.36 11.68
N ILE A 487 23.49 10.23 11.51
CA ILE A 487 23.55 11.40 10.62
C ILE A 487 24.24 12.61 11.25
N ALA A 488 24.21 12.74 12.56
CA ALA A 488 24.82 13.82 13.35
C ALA A 488 25.06 13.32 14.78
N ARG A 489 25.85 14.04 15.55
CA ARG A 489 26.09 13.70 16.98
C ARG A 489 24.74 13.58 17.74
N PRO A 490 24.61 12.61 18.66
CA PRO A 490 23.35 12.39 19.38
C PRO A 490 22.78 13.62 20.07
N GLU A 491 23.66 14.49 20.61
CA GLU A 491 23.26 15.74 21.28
C GLU A 491 22.67 16.74 20.28
N ALA A 492 23.22 16.81 19.06
CA ALA A 492 22.71 17.68 18.00
C ALA A 492 21.34 17.18 17.49
N VAL A 493 21.17 15.86 17.35
CA VAL A 493 19.89 15.25 16.99
C VAL A 493 18.84 15.54 18.07
N LYS A 494 19.16 15.31 19.34
CA LYS A 494 18.26 15.54 20.47
C LYS A 494 17.84 17.00 20.59
N THR A 495 18.79 17.91 20.39
CA THR A 495 18.54 19.36 20.34
C THR A 495 17.58 19.68 19.20
N MET A 496 17.79 19.10 18.00
CA MET A 496 16.91 19.32 16.87
C MET A 496 15.50 18.76 17.09
N GLN A 497 15.35 17.59 17.71
CA GLN A 497 14.05 17.04 18.11
C GLN A 497 13.28 18.01 19.02
N THR A 498 13.95 18.61 19.99
CA THR A 498 13.36 19.62 20.88
C THR A 498 12.90 20.85 20.10
N ILE A 499 13.75 21.40 19.22
CA ILE A 499 13.40 22.58 18.42
C ILE A 499 12.19 22.28 17.51
N LEU A 500 12.16 21.11 16.85
CA LEU A 500 11.05 20.72 15.96
C LEU A 500 9.73 20.56 16.73
N THR A 501 9.77 20.12 17.97
CA THR A 501 8.61 20.08 18.87
C THR A 501 8.13 21.49 19.20
N HIS A 502 9.04 22.43 19.45
CA HIS A 502 8.71 23.84 19.69
C HIS A 502 8.15 24.54 18.45
N VAL A 503 8.61 24.19 17.24
CA VAL A 503 8.01 24.71 15.97
C VAL A 503 6.51 24.44 15.93
N VAL A 504 6.06 23.27 16.42
CA VAL A 504 4.65 22.89 16.43
C VAL A 504 3.92 23.43 17.66
N SER A 505 4.49 23.36 18.84
CA SER A 505 3.81 23.80 20.07
C SER A 505 3.75 25.32 20.20
N GLN A 506 4.79 26.06 19.78
CA GLN A 506 4.96 27.50 20.01
C GLN A 506 5.16 28.31 18.72
N GLY A 507 5.60 27.66 17.62
CA GLY A 507 6.00 28.29 16.38
C GLY A 507 4.92 28.34 15.30
N LEU A 508 5.36 28.33 14.03
CA LEU A 508 4.50 28.42 12.85
C LEU A 508 3.80 27.09 12.49
N GLY A 509 4.15 25.99 13.14
CA GLY A 509 3.61 24.65 12.89
C GLY A 509 2.34 24.32 13.65
N ARG A 510 1.78 25.21 14.47
CA ARG A 510 0.66 24.93 15.40
C ARG A 510 -0.53 24.20 14.78
N ARG A 511 -0.84 24.45 13.51
CA ARG A 511 -1.98 23.80 12.84
C ARG A 511 -1.74 22.33 12.49
N ALA A 512 -0.51 21.86 12.56
CA ALA A 512 -0.17 20.45 12.41
C ALA A 512 -0.22 19.68 13.75
N GLY A 513 -0.25 20.40 14.90
CA GLY A 513 -0.25 19.80 16.22
C GLY A 513 -1.57 19.13 16.59
N SER A 514 -1.49 18.13 17.47
CA SER A 514 -2.62 17.42 18.07
C SER A 514 -2.83 17.87 19.52
N LYS A 515 -4.02 17.61 20.04
CA LYS A 515 -4.33 17.72 21.48
C LYS A 515 -4.09 16.43 22.24
N SER A 516 -4.03 15.31 21.52
CA SER A 516 -3.97 13.96 22.07
C SER A 516 -2.55 13.41 22.17
N PHE A 517 -1.63 13.93 21.35
CA PHE A 517 -0.22 13.49 21.30
C PHE A 517 0.67 14.64 20.83
N SER A 518 1.96 14.53 21.17
CA SER A 518 2.97 15.51 20.75
C SER A 518 3.32 15.36 19.26
N VAL A 519 3.58 16.47 18.58
CA VAL A 519 4.00 16.49 17.17
C VAL A 519 5.26 17.35 17.04
N ALA A 520 6.23 16.88 16.29
CA ALA A 520 7.42 17.62 15.90
C ALA A 520 7.47 17.81 14.37
N GLY A 521 7.91 18.96 13.90
CA GLY A 521 7.99 19.16 12.46
C GLY A 521 8.30 20.60 12.06
N LYS A 522 8.34 20.83 10.75
CA LYS A 522 8.72 22.12 10.16
C LYS A 522 7.81 22.46 8.97
N THR A 523 7.43 23.72 8.91
CA THR A 523 6.69 24.32 7.79
C THR A 523 7.63 24.77 6.68
N GLY A 524 7.21 24.63 5.42
CA GLY A 524 7.89 25.17 4.26
C GLY A 524 6.95 25.99 3.38
N THR A 525 7.48 27.08 2.82
CA THR A 525 6.82 27.88 1.80
C THR A 525 7.92 28.40 0.87
N ALA A 526 7.99 27.89 -0.33
CA ALA A 526 8.95 28.30 -1.36
C ALA A 526 8.21 28.83 -2.58
N GLN A 527 8.77 29.81 -3.25
CA GLN A 527 8.33 30.20 -4.58
C GLN A 527 8.88 29.20 -5.59
N VAL A 528 8.08 28.81 -6.58
CA VAL A 528 8.49 27.90 -7.65
C VAL A 528 8.88 28.74 -8.86
N ALA A 529 10.14 28.61 -9.29
CA ALA A 529 10.60 29.26 -10.51
C ALA A 529 9.88 28.67 -11.74
N ASP A 530 9.46 29.55 -12.66
CA ASP A 530 8.95 29.10 -13.97
C ASP A 530 10.11 28.68 -14.88
N GLN A 531 9.85 27.70 -15.72
CA GLN A 531 10.86 27.09 -16.61
C GLN A 531 11.49 28.11 -17.59
N TYR A 532 10.76 29.19 -17.94
CA TYR A 532 11.17 30.19 -18.94
C TYR A 532 11.36 31.60 -18.39
N GLY A 533 10.92 31.90 -17.18
CA GLY A 533 10.92 33.29 -16.64
C GLY A 533 11.40 33.46 -15.21
N GLY A 534 11.90 32.40 -14.55
CA GLY A 534 12.33 32.46 -13.15
C GLY A 534 11.18 32.72 -12.18
N TYR A 535 11.42 33.48 -11.11
CA TYR A 535 10.43 33.73 -10.05
C TYR A 535 9.45 34.89 -10.37
N HIS A 536 9.64 35.59 -11.49
CA HIS A 536 8.93 36.85 -11.83
C HIS A 536 8.01 36.78 -13.04
N SER A 537 7.85 35.59 -13.66
CA SER A 537 7.00 35.43 -14.83
C SER A 537 5.58 34.98 -14.44
N GLY A 538 4.57 35.78 -14.75
CA GLY A 538 3.15 35.42 -14.61
C GLY A 538 2.68 35.33 -13.14
N THR A 539 1.70 34.48 -12.89
CA THR A 539 1.18 34.23 -11.53
C THR A 539 2.18 33.43 -10.72
N THR A 540 2.66 33.97 -9.61
CA THR A 540 3.59 33.28 -8.70
C THR A 540 3.00 31.98 -8.22
N ARG A 541 3.77 30.89 -8.38
CA ARG A 541 3.44 29.57 -7.84
C ARG A 541 4.23 29.31 -6.58
N TYR A 542 3.61 28.58 -5.66
CA TYR A 542 4.20 28.25 -4.37
C TYR A 542 4.24 26.75 -4.17
N TRP A 543 5.35 26.27 -3.60
CA TRP A 543 5.50 24.95 -3.04
C TRP A 543 5.35 25.05 -1.52
N LEU A 544 4.27 24.50 -1.00
CA LEU A 544 3.91 24.52 0.41
C LEU A 544 4.20 23.16 0.99
N SER A 545 4.90 23.06 2.10
CA SER A 545 5.24 21.79 2.71
C SER A 545 5.09 21.82 4.22
N PHE A 546 4.83 20.65 4.79
CA PHE A 546 5.01 20.34 6.19
C PHE A 546 5.65 18.96 6.28
N ALA A 547 6.79 18.86 6.94
CA ALA A 547 7.47 17.59 7.24
C ALA A 547 7.64 17.44 8.74
N GLY A 548 7.32 16.28 9.29
CA GLY A 548 7.37 16.06 10.73
C GLY A 548 7.09 14.61 11.11
N TYR A 549 7.01 14.34 12.40
CA TYR A 549 6.79 13.01 12.96
C TYR A 549 5.90 13.06 14.20
N PHE A 550 5.33 11.94 14.51
CA PHE A 550 4.40 11.78 15.64
C PHE A 550 4.34 10.34 16.16
N PRO A 551 4.06 10.11 17.49
CA PRO A 551 4.21 11.11 18.55
C PRO A 551 5.64 11.64 18.65
N ALA A 552 5.87 12.87 19.11
CA ALA A 552 7.22 13.45 19.15
C ALA A 552 8.10 12.88 20.27
N ASP A 553 7.50 12.43 21.35
CA ASP A 553 8.13 11.81 22.52
C ASP A 553 8.52 10.34 22.30
N ASN A 554 7.77 9.63 21.45
CA ASN A 554 8.06 8.25 21.02
C ASN A 554 7.71 8.10 19.53
N PRO A 555 8.60 8.52 18.62
CA PRO A 555 8.28 8.61 17.22
C PRO A 555 7.95 7.26 16.59
N ARG A 556 6.73 7.13 16.04
CA ARG A 556 6.26 5.94 15.34
C ARG A 556 6.16 6.17 13.83
N TYR A 557 5.68 7.33 13.42
CA TYR A 557 5.48 7.68 12.02
C TYR A 557 6.07 9.03 11.67
N THR A 558 6.66 9.11 10.49
CA THR A 558 7.08 10.35 9.85
C THR A 558 6.18 10.62 8.67
N CYS A 559 5.75 11.87 8.50
CA CYS A 559 4.88 12.25 7.41
C CYS A 559 5.36 13.56 6.75
N ILE A 560 5.26 13.63 5.43
CA ILE A 560 5.43 14.85 4.66
C ILE A 560 4.20 15.12 3.80
N VAL A 561 3.76 16.37 3.78
CA VAL A 561 2.70 16.86 2.89
C VAL A 561 3.23 18.02 2.09
N CYS A 562 3.12 17.93 0.76
CA CYS A 562 3.53 18.98 -0.16
C CYS A 562 2.36 19.37 -1.06
N LEU A 563 2.16 20.67 -1.26
CA LEU A 563 1.08 21.23 -2.09
C LEU A 563 1.65 22.27 -3.04
N LYS A 564 1.25 22.22 -4.32
CA LYS A 564 1.59 23.26 -5.31
C LYS A 564 0.38 24.14 -5.57
N LYS A 565 0.54 25.45 -5.39
CA LYS A 565 -0.56 26.40 -5.49
C LYS A 565 -0.17 27.63 -6.29
N SER A 566 -1.12 28.20 -7.04
CA SER A 566 -0.98 29.50 -7.70
C SER A 566 -1.54 30.62 -6.81
N GLY A 567 -0.82 31.71 -6.72
CA GLY A 567 -1.25 32.92 -6.02
C GLY A 567 -1.33 32.81 -4.50
N LEU A 568 -1.70 33.90 -3.87
CA LEU A 568 -1.91 34.00 -2.42
C LEU A 568 -3.39 33.73 -2.04
N PRO A 569 -3.69 33.40 -0.79
CA PRO A 569 -2.76 33.11 0.31
C PRO A 569 -2.00 31.80 0.11
N ALA A 570 -0.74 31.75 0.58
CA ALA A 570 0.14 30.59 0.50
C ALA A 570 0.80 30.37 1.87
N SER A 571 0.55 29.24 2.51
CA SER A 571 1.06 28.94 3.86
C SER A 571 1.26 27.43 4.06
N GLY A 572 2.51 27.00 4.24
CA GLY A 572 2.82 25.61 4.54
C GLY A 572 2.14 25.13 5.83
N GLY A 573 2.23 25.89 6.91
CA GLY A 573 1.55 25.55 8.18
C GLY A 573 0.01 25.59 8.08
N GLY A 574 -0.51 26.55 7.30
CA GLY A 574 -1.95 26.77 7.17
C GLY A 574 -2.69 25.81 6.21
N MET A 575 -1.96 25.13 5.32
CA MET A 575 -2.48 24.23 4.30
C MET A 575 -1.88 22.82 4.47
N SER A 576 -0.60 22.63 4.21
CA SER A 576 0.07 21.32 4.36
C SER A 576 0.04 20.80 5.80
N GLY A 577 0.19 21.71 6.81
CA GLY A 577 0.08 21.35 8.22
C GLY A 577 -1.32 20.87 8.61
N VAL A 578 -2.39 21.39 7.99
CA VAL A 578 -3.77 20.91 8.23
C VAL A 578 -3.99 19.51 7.68
N VAL A 579 -3.42 19.19 6.50
CA VAL A 579 -3.48 17.83 5.95
C VAL A 579 -2.68 16.88 6.82
N PHE A 580 -1.47 17.25 7.24
CA PHE A 580 -0.65 16.49 8.17
C PHE A 580 -1.42 16.18 9.48
N HIS A 581 -2.06 17.17 10.07
CA HIS A 581 -2.89 17.00 11.28
C HIS A 581 -3.98 15.94 11.07
N ARG A 582 -4.73 16.02 9.95
CA ARG A 582 -5.77 15.04 9.64
C ARG A 582 -5.21 13.63 9.49
N ILE A 583 -4.06 13.48 8.81
CA ILE A 583 -3.39 12.19 8.65
C ILE A 583 -2.94 11.66 10.02
N SER A 584 -2.23 12.47 10.80
CA SER A 584 -1.71 12.04 12.10
C SER A 584 -2.79 11.66 13.10
N GLU A 585 -3.87 12.44 13.20
CA GLU A 585 -5.02 12.12 14.05
C GLU A 585 -5.69 10.81 13.62
N GLY A 586 -5.94 10.64 12.31
CA GLY A 586 -6.58 9.44 11.81
C GLY A 586 -5.75 8.18 11.98
N VAL A 587 -4.43 8.25 11.72
CA VAL A 587 -3.49 7.14 11.92
C VAL A 587 -3.39 6.76 13.40
N MET A 588 -3.29 7.74 14.29
CA MET A 588 -3.24 7.47 15.73
C MET A 588 -4.57 6.90 16.24
N ALA A 589 -5.72 7.36 15.72
CA ALA A 589 -7.02 6.82 16.08
C ALA A 589 -7.20 5.36 15.61
N GLN A 590 -6.68 4.98 14.45
CA GLN A 590 -6.67 3.59 13.99
C GLN A 590 -5.79 2.71 14.89
N ASN A 591 -4.61 3.19 15.28
CA ASN A 591 -3.71 2.47 16.18
C ASN A 591 -4.26 2.32 17.60
N LEU A 592 -5.05 3.29 18.09
CA LEU A 592 -5.74 3.17 19.37
C LEU A 592 -6.78 2.04 19.35
N LYS A 593 -7.43 1.77 18.23
CA LYS A 593 -8.31 0.59 18.09
C LYS A 593 -7.55 -0.72 18.15
N LEU A 594 -6.35 -0.78 17.61
CA LEU A 594 -5.46 -1.95 17.68
C LEU A 594 -4.85 -2.11 19.08
N SER A 595 -4.45 -1.00 19.73
CA SER A 595 -3.87 -1.04 21.09
C SER A 595 -4.91 -1.32 22.18
N VAL A 596 -6.21 -1.18 21.91
CA VAL A 596 -7.25 -1.67 22.82
C VAL A 596 -7.28 -3.20 22.87
N GLU A 597 -6.86 -3.88 21.81
CA GLU A 597 -6.68 -5.35 21.84
C GLU A 597 -5.39 -5.75 22.56
N ASP A 598 -4.29 -5.02 22.39
CA ASP A 598 -3.02 -5.25 23.13
C ASP A 598 -3.05 -4.70 24.56
N ALA A 599 -3.75 -3.61 24.82
CA ALA A 599 -3.94 -3.04 26.15
C ALA A 599 -4.87 -3.89 27.05
N ARG A 600 -5.48 -4.94 26.55
CA ARG A 600 -6.13 -5.94 27.42
C ARG A 600 -5.16 -6.58 28.39
N ASP A 601 -3.87 -6.66 28.05
CA ASP A 601 -2.84 -7.17 28.96
C ASP A 601 -2.37 -6.14 30.01
N GLU A 602 -2.44 -4.84 29.72
CA GLU A 602 -2.12 -3.78 30.71
C GLU A 602 -3.30 -3.39 31.60
N TYR A 603 -4.55 -3.52 31.13
CA TYR A 603 -5.74 -3.35 31.95
C TYR A 603 -6.01 -4.52 32.90
N SER A 604 -5.17 -5.55 32.92
CA SER A 604 -5.18 -6.62 33.94
C SER A 604 -4.94 -6.15 35.38
N SER A 605 -4.57 -4.88 35.57
CA SER A 605 -4.45 -4.25 36.89
C SER A 605 -5.78 -3.66 37.43
N PHE A 606 -6.82 -3.54 36.59
CA PHE A 606 -8.15 -3.14 37.06
C PHE A 606 -8.90 -4.36 37.57
N THR A 607 -8.57 -4.78 38.78
CA THR A 607 -9.33 -5.82 39.47
C THR A 607 -10.69 -5.22 39.82
N PRO A 608 -11.80 -5.71 39.26
CA PRO A 608 -13.10 -5.21 39.66
C PRO A 608 -13.31 -5.46 41.14
N GLU A 609 -13.82 -4.46 41.85
CA GLU A 609 -14.19 -4.61 43.28
C GLU A 609 -15.15 -5.79 43.41
N VAL A 610 -14.64 -6.93 43.91
CA VAL A 610 -15.47 -8.11 44.14
C VAL A 610 -16.36 -7.81 45.32
N LYS A 611 -17.66 -7.63 45.05
CA LYS A 611 -18.66 -7.52 46.12
C LYS A 611 -18.69 -8.80 46.92
N THR A 612 -18.79 -8.64 48.22
CA THR A 612 -18.84 -9.74 49.18
C THR A 612 -19.98 -10.71 48.88
N GLY A 613 -19.65 -11.95 48.61
CA GLY A 613 -20.55 -13.07 48.32
C GLY A 613 -19.87 -14.37 48.75
N ASP A 614 -20.22 -15.48 48.09
CA ASP A 614 -19.53 -16.76 48.28
C ASP A 614 -18.11 -16.66 47.70
N ALA A 615 -17.10 -16.79 48.54
CA ALA A 615 -15.70 -16.61 48.19
C ALA A 615 -15.17 -17.71 47.24
N GLU A 616 -15.72 -18.94 47.31
CA GLU A 616 -15.34 -20.05 46.43
C GLU A 616 -15.94 -19.87 45.03
N ALA A 617 -17.23 -19.53 45.01
CA ALA A 617 -17.92 -19.24 43.73
C ALA A 617 -17.31 -18.01 43.02
N ALA A 618 -17.00 -16.93 43.77
CA ALA A 618 -16.34 -15.77 43.21
C ALA A 618 -14.93 -16.08 42.72
N GLY A 619 -14.17 -16.88 43.49
CA GLY A 619 -12.84 -17.37 43.08
C GLY A 619 -12.87 -18.21 41.83
N TYR A 620 -13.84 -19.11 41.72
CA TYR A 620 -14.04 -19.95 40.51
C TYR A 620 -14.37 -19.11 39.28
N VAL A 621 -15.29 -18.15 39.38
CA VAL A 621 -15.65 -17.28 38.27
C VAL A 621 -14.46 -16.39 37.83
N MET A 622 -13.72 -15.81 38.80
CA MET A 622 -12.55 -14.98 38.56
C MET A 622 -11.44 -15.79 37.84
N SER A 623 -11.16 -17.00 38.32
CA SER A 623 -10.16 -17.88 37.69
C SER A 623 -10.58 -18.32 36.31
N SER A 624 -11.86 -18.60 36.07
CA SER A 624 -12.41 -18.99 34.78
C SER A 624 -12.38 -17.84 33.75
N LEU A 625 -12.44 -16.59 34.22
CA LEU A 625 -12.31 -15.39 33.40
C LEU A 625 -10.85 -14.90 33.25
N GLY A 626 -9.87 -15.62 33.80
CA GLY A 626 -8.46 -15.24 33.73
C GLY A 626 -8.09 -13.98 34.56
N VAL A 627 -8.98 -13.51 35.45
CA VAL A 627 -8.76 -12.32 36.27
C VAL A 627 -7.88 -12.67 37.45
N LYS A 628 -6.62 -12.24 37.44
CA LYS A 628 -5.68 -12.36 38.58
C LYS A 628 -5.96 -11.23 39.58
N GLY A 629 -6.66 -11.48 40.65
CA GLY A 629 -7.03 -10.46 41.59
C GLY A 629 -7.13 -10.92 43.05
N GLN A 630 -7.17 -9.96 43.95
CA GLN A 630 -7.16 -10.16 45.39
C GLN A 630 -8.29 -11.10 45.85
N ARG A 631 -7.95 -12.01 46.77
CA ARG A 631 -8.95 -12.84 47.49
C ARG A 631 -9.98 -11.92 48.14
N PRO A 632 -11.30 -12.26 48.07
CA PRO A 632 -12.31 -11.48 48.77
C PRO A 632 -11.94 -11.29 50.22
N ARG A 633 -12.04 -10.07 50.73
CA ARG A 633 -11.60 -9.65 52.07
C ARG A 633 -12.58 -10.06 53.17
N GLN A 634 -13.21 -11.23 53.07
CA GLN A 634 -14.03 -11.72 54.18
C GLN A 634 -13.61 -13.12 54.59
N GLN A 635 -13.14 -13.20 55.86
CA GLN A 635 -13.08 -14.42 56.58
C GLN A 635 -14.48 -15.05 56.62
N LEU A 636 -14.58 -16.28 56.09
CA LEU A 636 -15.74 -17.13 56.28
C LEU A 636 -15.99 -17.31 57.76
N THR A 637 -16.93 -16.55 58.30
CA THR A 637 -17.46 -16.86 59.63
C THR A 637 -18.12 -18.22 59.57
N SER A 638 -17.89 -19.03 60.58
CA SER A 638 -18.48 -20.36 60.76
C SER A 638 -19.98 -20.36 60.34
N LYS A 639 -20.45 -21.42 59.67
CA LYS A 639 -21.87 -21.58 59.26
C LYS A 639 -22.82 -21.59 60.49
N SER A 640 -22.28 -21.66 61.72
CA SER A 640 -23.03 -21.68 62.96
C SER A 640 -23.39 -20.29 63.52
N ILE A 641 -22.92 -19.19 62.89
CA ILE A 641 -23.19 -17.82 63.35
C ILE A 641 -23.71 -16.92 62.22
N VAL A 642 -24.53 -15.93 62.56
CA VAL A 642 -25.03 -14.92 61.65
C VAL A 642 -23.91 -13.95 61.25
N PRO A 643 -23.58 -13.78 59.98
CA PRO A 643 -22.51 -12.87 59.56
C PRO A 643 -22.97 -11.40 59.56
N SER A 644 -22.02 -10.48 59.49
CA SER A 644 -22.33 -9.06 59.22
C SER A 644 -22.73 -8.91 57.73
N LEU A 645 -23.94 -8.41 57.47
CA LEU A 645 -24.51 -8.26 56.13
C LEU A 645 -24.56 -6.79 55.70
N VAL A 646 -24.18 -5.85 56.58
CA VAL A 646 -24.21 -4.42 56.27
C VAL A 646 -23.31 -4.11 55.09
N GLY A 647 -23.83 -3.39 54.08
CA GLY A 647 -23.12 -3.07 52.85
C GLY A 647 -23.26 -4.10 51.72
N MET A 648 -23.82 -5.31 52.00
CA MET A 648 -24.07 -6.33 50.97
C MET A 648 -25.29 -5.99 50.10
N GLY A 649 -25.28 -6.46 48.85
CA GLY A 649 -26.45 -6.47 48.01
C GLY A 649 -27.54 -7.44 48.52
N ALA A 650 -28.83 -7.18 48.19
CA ALA A 650 -29.95 -8.00 48.68
C ALA A 650 -29.75 -9.50 48.41
N ARG A 651 -29.32 -9.86 47.21
CA ARG A 651 -29.16 -11.26 46.78
C ARG A 651 -28.09 -11.98 47.61
N ASP A 652 -26.96 -11.32 47.79
CA ASP A 652 -25.84 -11.88 48.57
C ASP A 652 -26.18 -12.01 50.04
N ALA A 653 -26.86 -11.00 50.61
CA ALA A 653 -27.27 -11.03 52.00
C ALA A 653 -28.30 -12.13 52.29
N VAL A 654 -29.27 -12.32 51.40
CA VAL A 654 -30.25 -13.41 51.48
C VAL A 654 -29.56 -14.76 51.39
N TYR A 655 -28.68 -14.95 50.44
CA TYR A 655 -27.89 -16.17 50.27
C TYR A 655 -27.08 -16.53 51.54
N GLN A 656 -26.44 -15.54 52.13
CA GLN A 656 -25.63 -15.73 53.34
C GLN A 656 -26.48 -16.15 54.57
N LEU A 657 -27.72 -15.67 54.67
CA LEU A 657 -28.64 -16.09 55.73
C LEU A 657 -29.25 -17.48 55.46
N GLU A 658 -29.79 -17.68 54.27
CA GLU A 658 -30.49 -18.91 53.93
C GLU A 658 -29.59 -20.13 53.84
N SER A 659 -28.32 -19.95 53.38
CA SER A 659 -27.30 -21.00 53.39
C SER A 659 -26.92 -21.45 54.81
N ARG A 660 -27.32 -20.67 55.84
CA ARG A 660 -27.13 -20.98 57.28
C ARG A 660 -28.44 -21.38 57.97
N GLY A 661 -29.54 -21.52 57.18
CA GLY A 661 -30.85 -21.90 57.74
C GLY A 661 -31.60 -20.74 58.44
N VAL A 662 -31.17 -19.51 58.22
CA VAL A 662 -31.86 -18.31 58.76
C VAL A 662 -32.72 -17.71 57.63
N LYS A 663 -34.05 -17.56 57.88
CA LYS A 663 -34.97 -17.00 56.86
C LYS A 663 -34.77 -15.47 56.76
N ALA A 664 -34.56 -14.97 55.53
CA ALA A 664 -34.35 -13.54 55.27
C ALA A 664 -35.68 -12.83 54.95
N ARG A 665 -35.93 -11.66 55.52
CA ARG A 665 -36.99 -10.72 55.10
C ARG A 665 -36.34 -9.41 54.71
N VAL A 666 -36.53 -8.99 53.44
CA VAL A 666 -35.91 -7.79 52.88
C VAL A 666 -36.94 -6.66 52.80
N ARG A 667 -36.60 -5.47 53.32
CA ARG A 667 -37.38 -4.23 53.20
C ARG A 667 -36.50 -3.16 52.54
N GLY A 668 -36.97 -2.58 51.42
CA GLY A 668 -36.25 -1.56 50.66
C GLY A 668 -35.51 -2.12 49.42
N ARG A 669 -34.62 -1.32 48.83
CA ARG A 669 -33.85 -1.66 47.60
C ARG A 669 -32.41 -1.13 47.78
N GLY A 670 -31.43 -1.79 47.19
CA GLY A 670 -30.04 -1.37 47.22
C GLY A 670 -29.15 -2.25 48.08
N LYS A 671 -28.40 -1.68 49.01
CA LYS A 671 -27.51 -2.39 49.94
C LYS A 671 -28.10 -2.50 51.35
N VAL A 672 -27.72 -3.51 52.12
CA VAL A 672 -28.13 -3.67 53.48
C VAL A 672 -27.57 -2.52 54.33
N LYS A 673 -28.46 -1.73 54.91
CA LYS A 673 -28.17 -0.65 55.83
C LYS A 673 -28.07 -1.19 57.28
N SER A 674 -29.01 -2.08 57.64
CA SER A 674 -29.03 -2.73 58.98
C SER A 674 -29.67 -4.12 58.88
N GLN A 675 -29.34 -4.98 59.86
CA GLN A 675 -29.89 -6.32 60.08
C GLN A 675 -30.46 -6.46 61.48
N SER A 676 -31.58 -7.17 61.61
CA SER A 676 -32.28 -7.29 62.91
C SER A 676 -31.60 -8.24 63.88
N ILE A 677 -30.76 -9.15 63.41
CA ILE A 677 -29.95 -10.07 64.20
C ILE A 677 -28.49 -9.64 64.15
N HIS A 678 -27.87 -9.44 65.29
CA HIS A 678 -26.47 -9.00 65.35
C HIS A 678 -25.50 -10.06 64.76
N ALA A 679 -24.48 -9.56 64.07
CA ALA A 679 -23.38 -10.42 63.58
C ALA A 679 -22.72 -11.14 64.78
N GLY A 680 -22.39 -12.44 64.57
CA GLY A 680 -21.83 -13.28 65.64
C GLY A 680 -22.89 -14.06 66.47
N THR A 681 -24.18 -13.78 66.30
CA THR A 681 -25.25 -14.55 66.97
C THR A 681 -25.29 -15.99 66.46
N ALA A 682 -25.34 -16.99 67.36
CA ALA A 682 -25.44 -18.40 67.02
C ALA A 682 -26.77 -18.68 66.28
N VAL A 683 -26.67 -19.39 65.13
CA VAL A 683 -27.84 -19.77 64.33
C VAL A 683 -28.65 -20.84 65.03
N ARG A 684 -30.00 -20.64 65.09
CA ARG A 684 -30.96 -21.61 65.59
C ARG A 684 -32.05 -21.86 64.53
N GLN A 685 -32.56 -23.06 64.48
CA GLN A 685 -33.62 -23.43 63.55
C GLN A 685 -34.86 -22.55 63.69
N GLY A 686 -35.38 -22.00 62.55
CA GLY A 686 -36.56 -21.12 62.55
C GLY A 686 -36.28 -19.62 62.72
N MET A 687 -35.00 -19.18 62.87
CA MET A 687 -34.66 -17.77 62.95
C MET A 687 -35.04 -16.99 61.67
N VAL A 688 -35.53 -15.79 61.87
CA VAL A 688 -35.87 -14.83 60.75
C VAL A 688 -35.10 -13.55 60.99
N CYS A 689 -34.30 -13.13 59.99
CA CYS A 689 -33.56 -11.89 60.03
C CYS A 689 -34.20 -10.87 59.05
N GLU A 690 -34.57 -9.72 59.55
CA GLU A 690 -35.05 -8.60 58.69
C GLU A 690 -33.87 -7.75 58.28
N LEU A 691 -33.79 -7.49 56.96
CA LEU A 691 -32.76 -6.66 56.31
C LEU A 691 -33.39 -5.36 55.86
N LEU A 692 -32.94 -4.24 56.35
CA LEU A 692 -33.32 -2.92 55.85
C LEU A 692 -32.30 -2.50 54.78
N MET A 693 -32.80 -2.20 53.61
CA MET A 693 -32.00 -1.81 52.45
C MET A 693 -32.12 -0.31 52.17
N GLU A 694 -31.02 0.27 51.74
CA GLU A 694 -30.93 1.66 51.31
C GLU A 694 -30.14 1.78 50.00
#